data_dcea2deb98097b77a7b77dd8907d464d
#
_entry.id   dcea2deb98097b77a7b77dd8907d464d
#
_cell.length_a   1.000
_cell.length_b   1.000
_cell.length_c   1.000
_cell.angle_alpha   90.00
_cell.angle_beta   90.00
_cell.angle_gamma   90.00
#
_symmetry.space_group_name_H-M   'P 1'
#
loop_
_entity.id
_entity.type
_entity.pdbx_description
1 polymer ?
#
loop_
_entity_poly.entity_id
_entity_poly.type
_entity_poly.pdbx_seq_one_letter_code
_entity_poly.pdbx_strand_id
1 'polypeptide(L)'
;MNKLAIRPVEQAEFETMNPAPQGPAWSWLPDEAPLAMPVQSLAAPDAVAETIPATSPRTVAVRRLMLLAGTVVLTSLSAITPFYLYARKGWDGTEILAFGIFMLLITAISCWFVSGLMGLFVMLRGKDQADLTFAPHPALPRTRTALLMPLYNEDARASFARLAMIDQSLTRLGAAAAFDIFVLSDSTKEDAAASERSVFQAFRLTAGCKSFYRRRSDNAERKAGNLAEWVRRFGGAYENMIVLDADSTMAGETLLRMVDAMERNPGVGLIQTAPVIIKARTIFARVSQYSVRLYGRVAAAGLAYWTGSESSYWGHNAIIRTRAFAACCGLPHLPGRKPFGGHIMSHDVVEAALMRRAGWAVHVSAALDGSWEETPPSITDFIRRDHRWFQGNLQHLGLIGAKGLSPMSRLQLAMGCMAYLSSPLWLASLIVGLFIQMFYPVDWTSFFYILNPQFTPFMLASFLSGVLLIGPKFMGAALVLSRPAELRAFGGRRAIAKGMAAEIALSAILAPILMVANTKAFIQIVSGHDTGWTTQQREADGLAWSDAFRAMRWQMIAGVGFLAPLCVRPDLATWFAPIVLPLLLAAPITVWTSRVRSGDKLAAKGFLVTPAQDGVSVNPAVLHTPRSPLRAVAGGVLAPVAAPAMVPARAPEL
;
A
#
# COMPACT_ATOMS: atom_id res chain seq x y z
N MET A 1 15.71 41.11 -3.65
CA MET A 1 17.00 40.41 -3.51
C MET A 1 17.29 40.23 -2.03
N ASN A 2 16.87 39.11 -1.45
CA ASN A 2 17.35 38.72 -0.12
C ASN A 2 17.70 37.22 -0.23
N LYS A 3 19.00 36.97 -0.29
CA LYS A 3 19.56 35.62 -0.13
C LYS A 3 19.30 35.22 1.33
N LEU A 4 18.33 34.36 1.54
CA LEU A 4 18.23 33.59 2.78
C LEU A 4 19.43 32.62 2.80
N ALA A 5 20.51 33.03 3.46
CA ALA A 5 21.56 32.14 3.86
C ALA A 5 20.96 31.09 4.80
N ILE A 6 20.96 29.84 4.38
CA ILE A 6 20.68 28.70 5.25
C ILE A 6 21.74 28.73 6.37
N ARG A 7 21.29 28.98 7.59
CA ARG A 7 22.18 29.05 8.75
C ARG A 7 22.73 27.66 9.06
N PRO A 8 24.01 27.55 9.39
CA PRO A 8 24.59 26.30 9.91
C PRO A 8 24.19 26.00 11.38
N VAL A 9 23.01 26.48 11.82
CA VAL A 9 22.57 26.43 13.21
C VAL A 9 22.13 25.02 13.64
N GLU A 10 21.62 24.21 12.70
CA GLU A 10 21.08 22.89 13.06
C GLU A 10 22.14 21.86 13.46
N GLN A 11 23.34 21.92 12.85
CA GLN A 11 24.38 20.96 13.17
C GLN A 11 24.99 21.26 14.56
N ALA A 12 25.15 22.51 14.89
CA ALA A 12 25.67 22.95 16.20
C ALA A 12 24.66 22.71 17.33
N GLU A 13 23.35 22.97 17.10
CA GLU A 13 22.31 22.68 18.09
C GLU A 13 22.09 21.17 18.28
N PHE A 14 22.22 20.37 17.20
CA PHE A 14 22.10 18.91 17.29
C PHE A 14 23.29 18.29 18.03
N GLU A 15 24.50 18.82 17.85
CA GLU A 15 25.71 18.40 18.57
C GLU A 15 25.67 18.79 20.06
N THR A 16 25.09 19.94 20.40
CA THR A 16 24.94 20.38 21.80
C THR A 16 23.85 19.64 22.56
N MET A 17 22.79 19.22 21.87
CA MET A 17 21.70 18.41 22.48
C MET A 17 22.05 16.92 22.64
N ASN A 18 23.03 16.42 21.91
CA ASN A 18 23.47 15.03 21.94
C ASN A 18 25.01 14.98 21.92
N PRO A 19 25.66 15.10 23.07
CA PRO A 19 27.11 14.92 23.13
C PRO A 19 27.47 13.54 22.58
N ALA A 20 28.44 13.52 21.66
CA ALA A 20 28.91 12.27 21.07
C ALA A 20 29.30 11.27 22.17
N PRO A 21 28.92 10.00 22.06
CA PRO A 21 29.38 8.98 22.99
C PRO A 21 30.89 8.94 22.94
N GLN A 22 31.55 8.89 24.09
CA GLN A 22 33.00 8.76 24.22
C GLN A 22 33.42 7.37 23.69
N GLY A 23 33.60 7.28 22.37
CA GLY A 23 34.03 6.11 21.61
C GLY A 23 34.72 6.58 20.34
N PRO A 24 35.37 5.71 19.52
CA PRO A 24 36.07 6.14 18.32
C PRO A 24 35.16 7.00 17.46
N ALA A 25 35.71 8.11 16.96
CA ALA A 25 35.00 9.24 16.33
C ALA A 25 34.05 8.81 15.19
N TRP A 26 32.81 8.54 15.52
CA TRP A 26 31.75 8.31 14.55
C TRP A 26 30.82 9.53 14.57
N SER A 27 30.77 10.24 13.46
CA SER A 27 29.70 11.21 13.24
C SER A 27 28.36 10.45 13.15
N TRP A 28 27.25 11.03 13.63
CA TRP A 28 25.90 10.49 13.45
C TRP A 28 25.41 10.61 12.00
N LEU A 29 26.09 11.41 11.23
CA LEU A 29 25.92 11.60 9.79
C LEU A 29 27.24 11.29 9.08
N PRO A 30 27.20 10.81 7.84
CA PRO A 30 28.39 10.71 7.00
C PRO A 30 28.78 12.08 6.47
N ASP A 31 29.93 12.15 5.82
CA ASP A 31 30.33 13.32 5.03
C ASP A 31 29.28 13.60 3.96
N GLU A 32 28.96 14.86 3.72
CA GLU A 32 28.04 15.27 2.69
C GLU A 32 28.59 14.97 1.29
N ALA A 33 27.75 14.39 0.45
CA ALA A 33 28.01 14.20 -0.98
C ALA A 33 26.80 14.77 -1.76
N PRO A 34 26.80 16.08 -1.99
CA PRO A 34 25.65 16.76 -2.55
C PRO A 34 25.27 16.26 -3.95
N LEU A 35 23.97 16.16 -4.21
CA LEU A 35 23.41 15.85 -5.52
C LEU A 35 22.28 16.82 -5.84
N ALA A 36 22.40 17.56 -6.94
CA ALA A 36 21.41 18.55 -7.32
C ALA A 36 20.05 17.87 -7.64
N MET A 37 18.98 18.43 -7.10
CA MET A 37 17.62 17.95 -7.32
C MET A 37 16.71 19.14 -7.73
N PRO A 38 16.67 19.49 -9.04
CA PRO A 38 15.89 20.61 -9.53
C PRO A 38 14.38 20.32 -9.45
N VAL A 39 13.59 21.36 -9.18
CA VAL A 39 12.13 21.27 -9.20
C VAL A 39 11.66 21.14 -10.65
N GLN A 40 10.81 20.16 -10.91
CA GLN A 40 10.34 19.83 -12.25
C GLN A 40 9.21 20.75 -12.72
N SER A 41 9.27 21.24 -13.96
CA SER A 41 8.16 21.94 -14.58
C SER A 41 7.09 20.97 -15.06
N LEU A 42 5.81 21.25 -14.75
CA LEU A 42 4.67 20.50 -15.28
C LEU A 42 4.22 21.03 -16.65
N ALA A 43 4.64 22.26 -17.01
CA ALA A 43 4.29 22.93 -18.27
C ALA A 43 5.25 22.59 -19.42
N ALA A 44 6.51 22.32 -19.10
CA ALA A 44 7.53 21.96 -20.09
C ALA A 44 8.47 20.92 -19.50
N PRO A 45 8.63 19.73 -20.10
CA PRO A 45 9.65 18.78 -19.67
C PRO A 45 11.04 19.37 -19.97
N ASP A 46 11.99 19.13 -19.06
CA ASP A 46 13.40 19.41 -19.35
C ASP A 46 13.87 18.49 -20.49
N ALA A 47 14.86 18.95 -21.25
CA ALA A 47 15.45 18.14 -22.31
C ALA A 47 16.05 16.87 -21.69
N VAL A 48 15.71 15.71 -22.24
CA VAL A 48 16.32 14.44 -21.84
C VAL A 48 17.77 14.45 -22.30
N ALA A 49 18.69 14.60 -21.36
CA ALA A 49 20.10 14.75 -21.68
C ALA A 49 20.79 13.44 -22.08
N GLU A 50 20.17 12.29 -21.80
CA GLU A 50 20.78 10.97 -21.98
C GLU A 50 19.82 10.00 -22.66
N THR A 51 20.29 9.23 -23.64
CA THR A 51 19.53 8.15 -24.24
C THR A 51 19.52 6.96 -23.30
N ILE A 52 18.36 6.68 -22.70
CA ILE A 52 18.19 5.59 -21.73
C ILE A 52 17.76 4.32 -22.49
N PRO A 53 18.47 3.18 -22.30
CA PRO A 53 18.12 1.93 -22.95
C PRO A 53 16.70 1.46 -22.60
N ALA A 54 15.94 1.03 -23.59
CA ALA A 54 14.62 0.44 -23.38
C ALA A 54 14.74 -0.90 -22.68
N THR A 55 13.94 -1.12 -21.64
CA THR A 55 13.92 -2.38 -20.86
C THR A 55 12.69 -3.23 -21.13
N SER A 56 11.68 -2.69 -21.80
CA SER A 56 10.47 -3.44 -22.15
C SER A 56 10.53 -4.03 -23.55
N PRO A 57 10.08 -5.28 -23.73
CA PRO A 57 9.98 -5.88 -25.04
C PRO A 57 8.89 -5.23 -25.89
N ARG A 58 9.00 -5.32 -27.23
CA ARG A 58 7.97 -4.83 -28.17
C ARG A 58 6.58 -5.43 -27.94
N THR A 59 6.54 -6.63 -27.34
CA THR A 59 5.29 -7.33 -26.98
C THR A 59 4.42 -6.59 -25.95
N VAL A 60 4.94 -5.59 -25.23
CA VAL A 60 4.14 -4.80 -24.27
C VAL A 60 2.98 -4.09 -24.95
N ALA A 61 3.13 -3.60 -26.18
CA ALA A 61 2.05 -3.00 -26.95
C ALA A 61 0.89 -3.99 -27.18
N VAL A 62 1.20 -5.24 -27.51
CA VAL A 62 0.20 -6.31 -27.68
C VAL A 62 -0.49 -6.62 -26.35
N ARG A 63 0.26 -6.68 -25.24
CA ARG A 63 -0.31 -6.90 -23.90
C ARG A 63 -1.31 -5.80 -23.52
N ARG A 64 -0.98 -4.55 -23.81
CA ARG A 64 -1.87 -3.40 -23.59
C ARG A 64 -3.11 -3.45 -24.48
N LEU A 65 -2.95 -3.84 -25.74
CA LEU A 65 -4.09 -4.05 -26.65
C LEU A 65 -5.01 -5.17 -26.12
N MET A 66 -4.46 -6.27 -25.60
CA MET A 66 -5.25 -7.35 -24.99
C MET A 66 -6.02 -6.85 -23.75
N LEU A 67 -5.39 -6.03 -22.89
CA LEU A 67 -6.08 -5.41 -21.75
C LEU A 67 -7.24 -4.54 -22.22
N LEU A 68 -6.99 -3.66 -23.19
CA LEU A 68 -8.01 -2.76 -23.75
C LEU A 68 -9.16 -3.53 -24.39
N ALA A 69 -8.85 -4.47 -25.29
CA ALA A 69 -9.85 -5.29 -25.97
C ALA A 69 -10.70 -6.11 -24.99
N GLY A 70 -10.04 -6.77 -24.02
CA GLY A 70 -10.74 -7.52 -22.97
C GLY A 70 -11.63 -6.61 -22.11
N THR A 71 -11.15 -5.43 -21.73
CA THR A 71 -11.93 -4.44 -21.00
C THR A 71 -13.16 -4.00 -21.79
N VAL A 72 -12.98 -3.63 -23.07
CA VAL A 72 -14.09 -3.21 -23.94
C VAL A 72 -15.11 -4.33 -24.12
N VAL A 73 -14.66 -5.55 -24.38
CA VAL A 73 -15.56 -6.70 -24.55
C VAL A 73 -16.39 -6.95 -23.28
N LEU A 74 -15.76 -7.02 -22.12
CA LEU A 74 -16.48 -7.28 -20.86
C LEU A 74 -17.41 -6.12 -20.48
N THR A 75 -16.97 -4.88 -20.68
CA THR A 75 -17.81 -3.70 -20.46
C THR A 75 -19.03 -3.71 -21.37
N SER A 76 -18.84 -3.97 -22.68
CA SER A 76 -19.94 -4.03 -23.65
C SER A 76 -20.91 -5.16 -23.33
N LEU A 77 -20.42 -6.36 -23.02
CA LEU A 77 -21.27 -7.49 -22.62
C LEU A 77 -22.11 -7.17 -21.38
N SER A 78 -21.50 -6.49 -20.39
CA SER A 78 -22.21 -6.07 -19.17
C SER A 78 -23.25 -4.98 -19.46
N ALA A 79 -23.00 -4.13 -20.44
CA ALA A 79 -23.84 -2.99 -20.81
C ALA A 79 -25.06 -3.38 -21.67
N ILE A 80 -25.00 -4.49 -22.41
CA ILE A 80 -26.09 -4.93 -23.30
C ILE A 80 -27.44 -4.97 -22.57
N THR A 81 -27.44 -5.55 -21.41
CA THR A 81 -28.67 -5.76 -20.63
C THR A 81 -29.30 -4.46 -20.13
N PRO A 82 -28.59 -3.59 -19.36
CA PRO A 82 -29.20 -2.34 -18.92
C PRO A 82 -29.54 -1.42 -20.09
N PHE A 83 -28.72 -1.42 -21.15
CA PHE A 83 -29.04 -0.68 -22.38
C PHE A 83 -30.37 -1.13 -23.00
N TYR A 84 -30.56 -2.44 -23.17
CA TYR A 84 -31.78 -3.00 -23.73
C TYR A 84 -33.03 -2.71 -22.88
N LEU A 85 -32.89 -2.81 -21.55
CA LEU A 85 -34.00 -2.52 -20.64
C LEU A 85 -34.44 -1.05 -20.71
N TYR A 86 -33.48 -0.11 -20.74
CA TYR A 86 -33.81 1.30 -20.83
C TYR A 86 -34.31 1.70 -22.24
N ALA A 87 -33.74 1.13 -23.29
CA ALA A 87 -34.17 1.40 -24.67
C ALA A 87 -35.62 0.99 -24.93
N ARG A 88 -36.13 -0.06 -24.26
CA ARG A 88 -37.52 -0.50 -24.42
C ARG A 88 -38.55 0.43 -23.76
N LYS A 89 -38.19 1.12 -22.72
CA LYS A 89 -39.04 2.07 -22.01
C LYS A 89 -39.00 3.49 -22.59
N GLY A 90 -37.97 3.79 -23.37
CA GLY A 90 -37.56 5.16 -23.71
C GLY A 90 -36.64 5.74 -22.64
N TRP A 91 -35.56 6.42 -23.06
CA TRP A 91 -34.59 7.01 -22.17
C TRP A 91 -35.10 8.28 -21.53
N ASP A 92 -35.03 8.37 -20.23
CA ASP A 92 -35.16 9.62 -19.47
C ASP A 92 -33.82 10.03 -18.85
N GLY A 93 -33.78 11.23 -18.25
CA GLY A 93 -32.56 11.77 -17.64
C GLY A 93 -32.01 10.91 -16.49
N THR A 94 -32.88 10.25 -15.75
CA THR A 94 -32.51 9.40 -14.60
C THR A 94 -31.87 8.11 -15.07
N GLU A 95 -32.39 7.51 -16.13
CA GLU A 95 -31.85 6.28 -16.74
C GLU A 95 -30.53 6.53 -17.44
N ILE A 96 -30.39 7.69 -18.12
CA ILE A 96 -29.11 8.13 -18.70
C ILE A 96 -28.03 8.27 -17.60
N LEU A 97 -28.38 8.90 -16.47
CA LEU A 97 -27.49 9.06 -15.34
C LEU A 97 -27.09 7.69 -14.74
N ALA A 98 -28.09 6.82 -14.50
CA ALA A 98 -27.86 5.47 -13.98
C ALA A 98 -26.93 4.66 -14.90
N PHE A 99 -27.17 4.69 -16.20
CA PHE A 99 -26.36 4.00 -17.19
C PHE A 99 -24.93 4.58 -17.27
N GLY A 100 -24.77 5.90 -17.23
CA GLY A 100 -23.48 6.56 -17.20
C GLY A 100 -22.62 6.16 -16.00
N ILE A 101 -23.22 6.16 -14.80
CA ILE A 101 -22.55 5.69 -13.57
C ILE A 101 -22.20 4.21 -13.68
N PHE A 102 -23.12 3.38 -14.16
CA PHE A 102 -22.88 1.95 -14.38
C PHE A 102 -21.71 1.71 -15.33
N MET A 103 -21.64 2.43 -16.46
CA MET A 103 -20.55 2.33 -17.44
C MET A 103 -19.19 2.65 -16.84
N LEU A 104 -19.10 3.70 -16.02
CA LEU A 104 -17.86 4.07 -15.32
C LEU A 104 -17.39 2.96 -14.37
N LEU A 105 -18.29 2.46 -13.53
CA LEU A 105 -18.00 1.40 -12.56
C LEU A 105 -17.63 0.09 -13.23
N ILE A 106 -18.41 -0.36 -14.22
CA ILE A 106 -18.19 -1.65 -14.86
C ILE A 106 -16.93 -1.66 -15.72
N THR A 107 -16.58 -0.53 -16.34
CA THR A 107 -15.32 -0.39 -17.08
C THR A 107 -14.11 -0.54 -16.16
N ALA A 108 -14.13 0.12 -15.00
CA ALA A 108 -13.06 -0.01 -14.01
C ALA A 108 -12.92 -1.45 -13.51
N ILE A 109 -14.03 -2.10 -13.15
CA ILE A 109 -14.05 -3.49 -12.67
C ILE A 109 -13.57 -4.44 -13.76
N SER A 110 -14.02 -4.27 -15.01
CA SER A 110 -13.58 -5.07 -16.16
C SER A 110 -12.07 -4.96 -16.40
N CYS A 111 -11.52 -3.74 -16.32
CA CYS A 111 -10.08 -3.50 -16.47
C CYS A 111 -9.27 -4.26 -15.38
N TRP A 112 -9.69 -4.17 -14.12
CA TRP A 112 -9.06 -4.89 -13.02
C TRP A 112 -9.17 -6.41 -13.17
N PHE A 113 -10.33 -6.91 -13.60
CA PHE A 113 -10.55 -8.33 -13.85
C PHE A 113 -9.63 -8.86 -14.96
N VAL A 114 -9.57 -8.18 -16.11
CA VAL A 114 -8.70 -8.58 -17.24
C VAL A 114 -7.23 -8.52 -16.83
N SER A 115 -6.81 -7.48 -16.11
CA SER A 115 -5.47 -7.39 -15.54
C SER A 115 -5.16 -8.58 -14.63
N GLY A 116 -6.09 -8.96 -13.73
CA GLY A 116 -5.96 -10.14 -12.88
C GLY A 116 -5.86 -11.45 -13.68
N LEU A 117 -6.66 -11.61 -14.73
CA LEU A 117 -6.61 -12.78 -15.61
C LEU A 117 -5.27 -12.91 -16.33
N MET A 118 -4.72 -11.79 -16.81
CA MET A 118 -3.38 -11.75 -17.39
C MET A 118 -2.31 -12.15 -16.35
N GLY A 119 -2.44 -11.68 -15.11
CA GLY A 119 -1.55 -12.05 -14.01
C GLY A 119 -1.59 -13.53 -13.68
N LEU A 120 -2.81 -14.11 -13.57
CA LEU A 120 -2.98 -15.55 -13.37
C LEU A 120 -2.28 -16.35 -14.47
N PHE A 121 -2.51 -15.97 -15.73
CA PHE A 121 -1.90 -16.64 -16.88
C PHE A 121 -0.37 -16.62 -16.83
N VAL A 122 0.23 -15.48 -16.50
CA VAL A 122 1.68 -15.32 -16.39
C VAL A 122 2.24 -16.17 -15.24
N MET A 123 1.59 -16.15 -14.08
CA MET A 123 2.03 -16.89 -12.90
C MET A 123 1.86 -18.41 -13.05
N LEU A 124 0.83 -18.88 -13.74
CA LEU A 124 0.65 -20.31 -14.06
C LEU A 124 1.73 -20.84 -15.02
N ARG A 125 2.28 -19.96 -15.87
CA ARG A 125 3.40 -20.30 -16.78
C ARG A 125 4.77 -20.20 -16.12
N GLY A 126 4.86 -19.90 -14.84
CA GLY A 126 6.12 -19.70 -14.12
C GLY A 126 6.94 -18.49 -14.61
N LYS A 127 6.27 -17.53 -15.29
CA LYS A 127 6.89 -16.30 -15.78
C LYS A 127 6.40 -15.13 -14.93
N ASP A 128 6.64 -15.20 -13.63
CA ASP A 128 6.18 -14.20 -12.65
C ASP A 128 6.77 -12.80 -12.90
N GLN A 129 7.69 -12.71 -13.86
CA GLN A 129 8.42 -11.51 -14.22
C GLN A 129 7.97 -11.03 -15.58
N ALA A 130 7.66 -9.75 -15.67
CA ALA A 130 7.29 -9.18 -16.95
C ALA A 130 8.51 -9.03 -17.86
N ASP A 131 9.54 -8.32 -17.42
CA ASP A 131 10.63 -7.90 -18.29
C ASP A 131 11.99 -7.78 -17.59
N LEU A 132 12.03 -7.92 -16.25
CA LEU A 132 13.26 -7.97 -15.47
C LEU A 132 13.51 -9.38 -14.94
N THR A 133 14.73 -9.85 -15.11
CA THR A 133 15.17 -11.12 -14.53
C THR A 133 15.92 -10.88 -13.24
N PHE A 134 15.59 -11.65 -12.20
CA PHE A 134 16.27 -11.60 -10.92
C PHE A 134 17.09 -12.88 -10.75
N ALA A 135 18.38 -12.74 -10.45
CA ALA A 135 19.23 -13.89 -10.18
C ALA A 135 18.72 -14.61 -8.93
N PRO A 136 18.61 -15.97 -8.96
CA PRO A 136 18.28 -16.73 -7.76
C PRO A 136 19.36 -16.61 -6.68
N HIS A 137 20.63 -16.52 -7.08
CA HIS A 137 21.79 -16.31 -6.21
C HIS A 137 22.55 -15.08 -6.71
N PRO A 138 22.19 -13.87 -6.24
CA PRO A 138 22.86 -12.64 -6.67
C PRO A 138 24.27 -12.58 -6.12
N ALA A 139 25.17 -11.96 -6.88
CA ALA A 139 26.51 -11.62 -6.39
C ALA A 139 26.43 -10.55 -5.30
N LEU A 140 27.50 -10.41 -4.53
CA LEU A 140 27.61 -9.26 -3.62
C LEU A 140 27.61 -7.95 -4.42
N PRO A 141 26.92 -6.91 -3.94
CA PRO A 141 26.81 -5.64 -4.64
C PRO A 141 28.18 -5.00 -4.89
N ARG A 142 28.34 -4.42 -6.07
CA ARG A 142 29.52 -3.61 -6.44
C ARG A 142 29.32 -2.14 -6.08
N THR A 143 28.08 -1.72 -5.94
CA THR A 143 27.67 -0.36 -5.67
C THR A 143 27.17 -0.21 -4.24
N ARG A 144 27.27 1.02 -3.69
CA ARG A 144 26.70 1.33 -2.38
C ARG A 144 25.22 1.67 -2.49
N THR A 145 24.45 1.15 -1.55
CA THR A 145 23.00 1.37 -1.46
C THR A 145 22.62 1.92 -0.09
N ALA A 146 21.85 3.00 -0.07
CA ALA A 146 21.29 3.54 1.17
C ALA A 146 19.92 2.94 1.47
N LEU A 147 19.70 2.47 2.70
CA LEU A 147 18.40 2.08 3.24
C LEU A 147 17.80 3.27 3.99
N LEU A 148 16.75 3.88 3.48
CA LEU A 148 16.14 5.09 4.02
C LEU A 148 14.85 4.74 4.77
N MET A 149 14.80 4.98 6.08
CA MET A 149 13.61 4.81 6.90
C MET A 149 13.13 6.15 7.46
N PRO A 150 12.17 6.82 6.81
CA PRO A 150 11.50 8.00 7.36
C PRO A 150 10.65 7.63 8.59
N LEU A 151 10.75 8.40 9.67
CA LEU A 151 9.96 8.24 10.89
C LEU A 151 9.20 9.53 11.21
N TYR A 152 7.99 9.41 11.73
CA TYR A 152 7.18 10.54 12.20
C TYR A 152 6.34 10.15 13.42
N ASN A 153 6.84 10.42 14.63
CA ASN A 153 6.16 10.10 15.90
C ASN A 153 5.73 8.61 16.00
N GLU A 154 6.51 7.71 15.42
CA GLU A 154 6.26 6.27 15.42
C GLU A 154 6.81 5.62 16.70
N ASP A 155 6.43 4.36 16.96
CA ASP A 155 7.10 3.55 17.98
C ASP A 155 8.55 3.24 17.56
N ALA A 156 9.50 3.89 18.22
CA ALA A 156 10.92 3.73 17.95
C ALA A 156 11.37 2.28 18.11
N ARG A 157 10.94 1.58 19.18
CA ARG A 157 11.37 0.20 19.44
C ARG A 157 10.91 -0.75 18.34
N ALA A 158 9.66 -0.63 17.90
CA ALA A 158 9.12 -1.43 16.84
C ALA A 158 9.81 -1.14 15.50
N SER A 159 10.06 0.12 15.16
CA SER A 159 10.74 0.53 13.92
C SER A 159 12.19 0.05 13.88
N PHE A 160 12.95 0.22 14.95
CA PHE A 160 14.33 -0.25 15.03
C PHE A 160 14.45 -1.77 15.11
N ALA A 161 13.47 -2.48 15.67
CA ALA A 161 13.43 -3.94 15.62
C ALA A 161 13.32 -4.45 14.17
N ARG A 162 12.56 -3.78 13.32
CA ARG A 162 12.47 -4.09 11.88
C ARG A 162 13.79 -3.80 11.16
N LEU A 163 14.43 -2.67 11.44
CA LEU A 163 15.77 -2.36 10.90
C LEU A 163 16.79 -3.40 11.33
N ALA A 164 16.77 -3.83 12.59
CA ALA A 164 17.68 -4.87 13.09
C ALA A 164 17.49 -6.21 12.37
N MET A 165 16.26 -6.56 11.98
CA MET A 165 16.00 -7.76 11.18
C MET A 165 16.61 -7.65 9.78
N ILE A 166 16.49 -6.49 9.12
CA ILE A 166 17.09 -6.22 7.81
C ILE A 166 18.61 -6.29 7.92
N ASP A 167 19.19 -5.58 8.88
CA ASP A 167 20.62 -5.55 9.16
C ASP A 167 21.21 -6.94 9.40
N GLN A 168 20.60 -7.73 10.30
CA GLN A 168 21.01 -9.11 10.58
C GLN A 168 20.90 -10.01 9.36
N SER A 169 19.88 -9.81 8.51
CA SER A 169 19.75 -10.56 7.25
C SER A 169 20.88 -10.24 6.28
N LEU A 170 21.23 -8.96 6.10
CA LEU A 170 22.36 -8.53 5.27
C LEU A 170 23.69 -8.99 5.83
N THR A 171 23.88 -8.92 7.15
CA THR A 171 25.11 -9.36 7.83
C THR A 171 25.34 -10.85 7.65
N ARG A 172 24.30 -11.69 7.81
CA ARG A 172 24.38 -13.13 7.57
C ARG A 172 24.78 -13.49 6.13
N LEU A 173 24.39 -12.64 5.17
CA LEU A 173 24.74 -12.81 3.76
C LEU A 173 26.11 -12.20 3.40
N GLY A 174 26.83 -11.63 4.37
CA GLY A 174 28.14 -11.00 4.13
C GLY A 174 28.05 -9.69 3.33
N ALA A 175 26.86 -9.09 3.22
CA ALA A 175 26.59 -7.94 2.37
C ALA A 175 26.52 -6.60 3.11
N ALA A 176 26.68 -6.59 4.44
CA ALA A 176 26.50 -5.39 5.27
C ALA A 176 27.35 -4.20 4.83
N ALA A 177 28.56 -4.43 4.32
CA ALA A 177 29.47 -3.38 3.86
C ALA A 177 28.97 -2.59 2.63
N ALA A 178 28.03 -3.16 1.85
CA ALA A 178 27.45 -2.52 0.67
C ALA A 178 26.22 -1.65 1.00
N PHE A 179 25.73 -1.70 2.23
CA PHE A 179 24.52 -1.00 2.66
C PHE A 179 24.78 -0.07 3.84
N ASP A 180 24.23 1.13 3.76
CA ASP A 180 24.21 2.08 4.85
C ASP A 180 22.76 2.37 5.25
N ILE A 181 22.47 2.39 6.55
CA ILE A 181 21.11 2.62 7.08
C ILE A 181 20.98 4.07 7.52
N PHE A 182 19.96 4.75 7.01
CA PHE A 182 19.60 6.11 7.40
C PHE A 182 18.22 6.14 8.05
N VAL A 183 18.16 6.57 9.29
CA VAL A 183 16.91 6.89 9.98
C VAL A 183 16.67 8.38 9.82
N LEU A 184 15.59 8.73 9.11
CA LEU A 184 15.23 10.08 8.70
C LEU A 184 14.04 10.57 9.51
N SER A 185 14.27 11.14 10.70
CA SER A 185 13.23 11.55 11.62
C SER A 185 12.63 12.91 11.24
N ASP A 186 11.29 12.94 11.19
CA ASP A 186 10.44 14.13 11.13
C ASP A 186 9.60 14.27 12.42
N SER A 187 9.97 13.55 13.49
CA SER A 187 9.20 13.51 14.73
C SER A 187 9.17 14.87 15.41
N THR A 188 7.95 15.35 15.65
CA THR A 188 7.66 16.65 16.26
C THR A 188 7.49 16.56 17.78
N LYS A 189 7.15 15.37 18.28
CA LYS A 189 7.01 15.13 19.72
C LYS A 189 8.39 14.85 20.31
N GLU A 190 8.76 15.58 21.34
CA GLU A 190 10.10 15.46 21.93
C GLU A 190 10.33 14.13 22.64
N ASP A 191 9.28 13.56 23.26
CA ASP A 191 9.31 12.22 23.85
C ASP A 191 9.58 11.11 22.79
N ALA A 192 8.95 11.23 21.61
CA ALA A 192 9.17 10.32 20.50
C ALA A 192 10.62 10.46 19.97
N ALA A 193 11.08 11.69 19.74
CA ALA A 193 12.44 11.95 19.28
C ALA A 193 13.51 11.49 20.28
N ALA A 194 13.29 11.70 21.59
CA ALA A 194 14.18 11.20 22.63
C ALA A 194 14.25 9.67 22.65
N SER A 195 13.09 9.01 22.48
CA SER A 195 13.02 7.56 22.36
C SER A 195 13.77 7.06 21.12
N GLU A 196 13.57 7.71 19.95
CA GLU A 196 14.28 7.38 18.72
C GLU A 196 15.80 7.46 18.90
N ARG A 197 16.30 8.54 19.49
CA ARG A 197 17.75 8.73 19.75
C ARG A 197 18.31 7.64 20.65
N SER A 198 17.63 7.34 21.75
CA SER A 198 18.07 6.31 22.70
C SER A 198 18.13 4.92 22.06
N VAL A 199 17.09 4.55 21.31
CA VAL A 199 17.03 3.25 20.63
C VAL A 199 18.02 3.18 19.47
N PHE A 200 18.24 4.28 18.74
CA PHE A 200 19.26 4.36 17.70
C PHE A 200 20.67 4.11 18.25
N GLN A 201 21.03 4.71 19.40
CA GLN A 201 22.33 4.48 20.02
C GLN A 201 22.55 3.00 20.34
N ALA A 202 21.54 2.32 20.90
CA ALA A 202 21.62 0.90 21.18
C ALA A 202 21.72 0.05 19.91
N PHE A 203 20.92 0.37 18.89
CA PHE A 203 20.93 -0.30 17.57
C PHE A 203 22.30 -0.19 16.91
N ARG A 204 22.86 1.02 16.87
CA ARG A 204 24.15 1.31 16.21
C ARG A 204 25.32 0.49 16.78
N LEU A 205 25.30 0.18 18.07
CA LEU A 205 26.35 -0.62 18.71
C LEU A 205 26.37 -2.08 18.24
N THR A 206 25.25 -2.58 17.72
CA THR A 206 25.09 -3.99 17.30
C THR A 206 24.90 -4.17 15.80
N ALA A 207 24.67 -3.07 15.07
CA ALA A 207 24.44 -3.12 13.63
C ALA A 207 25.71 -3.48 12.86
N GLY A 208 25.57 -4.39 11.89
CA GLY A 208 26.62 -4.75 10.94
C GLY A 208 26.78 -3.72 9.81
N CYS A 209 25.67 -3.09 9.39
CA CYS A 209 25.66 -1.98 8.45
C CYS A 209 26.03 -0.67 9.15
N LYS A 210 26.71 0.24 8.45
CA LYS A 210 26.88 1.61 8.94
C LYS A 210 25.53 2.27 9.11
N SER A 211 25.29 2.92 10.24
CA SER A 211 23.98 3.46 10.58
C SER A 211 24.07 4.93 10.97
N PHE A 212 23.15 5.71 10.43
CA PHE A 212 23.09 7.17 10.56
C PHE A 212 21.70 7.59 11.02
N TYR A 213 21.62 8.72 11.75
CA TYR A 213 20.37 9.30 12.23
C TYR A 213 20.37 10.80 11.97
N ARG A 214 19.25 11.28 11.40
CA ARG A 214 18.99 12.70 11.20
C ARG A 214 17.57 13.05 11.61
N ARG A 215 17.41 14.13 12.37
CA ARG A 215 16.10 14.74 12.64
C ARG A 215 16.03 16.11 11.97
N ARG A 216 14.93 16.42 11.30
CA ARG A 216 14.65 17.77 10.79
C ARG A 216 13.85 18.56 11.81
N SER A 217 14.07 19.89 11.84
CA SER A 217 13.27 20.84 12.60
C SER A 217 12.00 21.25 11.84
N ASP A 218 12.10 21.31 10.49
CA ASP A 218 11.03 21.65 9.58
C ASP A 218 10.60 20.44 8.75
N ASN A 219 9.34 20.04 8.88
CA ASN A 219 8.75 18.93 8.14
C ASN A 219 8.20 19.38 6.78
N ALA A 220 8.83 20.35 6.13
CA ALA A 220 8.44 20.83 4.80
C ALA A 220 8.29 19.65 3.84
N GLU A 221 7.16 19.61 3.12
CA GLU A 221 6.81 18.56 2.16
C GLU A 221 6.78 17.13 2.74
N ARG A 222 6.82 16.98 4.06
CA ARG A 222 6.68 15.69 4.77
C ARG A 222 7.68 14.63 4.24
N LYS A 223 7.24 13.39 3.97
CA LYS A 223 8.09 12.29 3.50
C LYS A 223 8.82 12.64 2.20
N ALA A 224 8.16 13.24 1.22
CA ALA A 224 8.79 13.64 -0.04
C ALA A 224 9.93 14.64 0.19
N GLY A 225 9.69 15.67 1.00
CA GLY A 225 10.72 16.66 1.37
C GLY A 225 11.85 16.06 2.20
N ASN A 226 11.54 15.08 3.06
CA ASN A 226 12.52 14.36 3.85
C ASN A 226 13.49 13.56 2.96
N LEU A 227 12.97 12.84 1.98
CA LEU A 227 13.76 12.10 1.00
C LEU A 227 14.55 13.05 0.09
N ALA A 228 13.91 14.12 -0.39
CA ALA A 228 14.55 15.11 -1.25
C ALA A 228 15.74 15.81 -0.56
N GLU A 229 15.62 16.15 0.72
CA GLU A 229 16.72 16.73 1.49
C GLU A 229 17.87 15.73 1.65
N TRP A 230 17.57 14.45 1.95
CA TRP A 230 18.59 13.42 2.01
C TRP A 230 19.35 13.29 0.67
N VAL A 231 18.62 13.27 -0.45
CA VAL A 231 19.22 13.20 -1.79
C VAL A 231 20.14 14.41 -2.04
N ARG A 232 19.69 15.63 -1.70
CA ARG A 232 20.49 16.84 -1.90
C ARG A 232 21.76 16.85 -1.06
N ARG A 233 21.77 16.24 0.14
CA ARG A 233 22.93 16.27 1.05
C ARG A 233 23.85 15.08 0.87
N PHE A 234 23.31 13.89 0.65
CA PHE A 234 24.08 12.64 0.72
C PHE A 234 23.97 11.78 -0.55
N GLY A 235 23.05 12.12 -1.46
CA GLY A 235 22.70 11.27 -2.61
C GLY A 235 23.87 10.96 -3.54
N GLY A 236 24.85 11.85 -3.65
CA GLY A 236 26.03 11.66 -4.50
C GLY A 236 26.94 10.50 -4.09
N ALA A 237 26.85 10.01 -2.84
CA ALA A 237 27.64 8.90 -2.35
C ALA A 237 27.03 7.51 -2.65
N TYR A 238 25.78 7.46 -3.15
CA TYR A 238 25.03 6.22 -3.29
C TYR A 238 24.47 6.07 -4.70
N GLU A 239 24.78 4.95 -5.35
CA GLU A 239 24.21 4.63 -6.67
C GLU A 239 22.71 4.35 -6.56
N ASN A 240 22.28 3.66 -5.49
CA ASN A 240 20.90 3.30 -5.26
C ASN A 240 20.46 3.69 -3.84
N MET A 241 19.16 3.97 -3.70
CA MET A 241 18.51 4.09 -2.41
C MET A 241 17.30 3.15 -2.35
N ILE A 242 17.03 2.57 -1.19
CA ILE A 242 15.85 1.78 -0.91
C ILE A 242 15.02 2.52 0.11
N VAL A 243 13.79 2.89 -0.27
CA VAL A 243 12.88 3.62 0.60
C VAL A 243 12.01 2.64 1.36
N LEU A 244 11.97 2.78 2.67
CA LEU A 244 11.16 1.99 3.60
C LEU A 244 10.09 2.87 4.23
N ASP A 245 9.06 2.25 4.80
CA ASP A 245 8.18 2.86 5.80
C ASP A 245 8.52 2.32 7.20
N ALA A 246 8.04 2.95 8.24
CA ALA A 246 8.29 2.54 9.62
C ALA A 246 7.79 1.10 9.94
N ASP A 247 6.89 0.56 9.13
CA ASP A 247 6.35 -0.82 9.20
C ASP A 247 6.94 -1.78 8.16
N SER A 248 7.82 -1.28 7.31
CA SER A 248 8.47 -2.09 6.29
C SER A 248 9.49 -3.07 6.88
N THR A 249 9.50 -4.28 6.33
CA THR A 249 10.54 -5.26 6.56
C THR A 249 10.91 -5.92 5.24
N MET A 250 12.20 -6.15 4.99
CA MET A 250 12.67 -6.80 3.77
C MET A 250 13.74 -7.84 4.07
N ALA A 251 13.71 -8.96 3.35
CA ALA A 251 14.75 -9.98 3.43
C ALA A 251 16.03 -9.49 2.73
N GLY A 252 17.19 -9.83 3.28
CA GLY A 252 18.48 -9.49 2.68
C GLY A 252 18.64 -10.02 1.27
N GLU A 253 18.20 -11.27 1.00
CA GLU A 253 18.21 -11.82 -0.35
C GLU A 253 17.41 -10.98 -1.35
N THR A 254 16.26 -10.45 -0.93
CA THR A 254 15.43 -9.58 -1.77
C THR A 254 16.18 -8.29 -2.10
N LEU A 255 16.81 -7.68 -1.09
CA LEU A 255 17.62 -6.48 -1.28
C LEU A 255 18.78 -6.73 -2.25
N LEU A 256 19.50 -7.84 -2.10
CA LEU A 256 20.59 -8.21 -3.01
C LEU A 256 20.10 -8.43 -4.44
N ARG A 257 18.98 -9.13 -4.61
CA ARG A 257 18.38 -9.36 -5.94
C ARG A 257 17.93 -8.07 -6.61
N MET A 258 17.44 -7.10 -5.83
CA MET A 258 17.06 -5.79 -6.35
C MET A 258 18.28 -4.99 -6.79
N VAL A 259 19.36 -4.97 -5.98
CA VAL A 259 20.60 -4.27 -6.34
C VAL A 259 21.24 -4.90 -7.57
N ASP A 260 21.34 -6.22 -7.62
CA ASP A 260 21.87 -6.96 -8.78
C ASP A 260 21.07 -6.65 -10.08
N ALA A 261 19.73 -6.56 -9.97
CA ALA A 261 18.90 -6.17 -11.11
C ALA A 261 19.16 -4.72 -11.55
N MET A 262 19.38 -3.80 -10.61
CA MET A 262 19.75 -2.40 -10.91
C MET A 262 21.13 -2.32 -11.58
N GLU A 263 22.12 -3.06 -11.07
CA GLU A 263 23.47 -3.07 -11.63
C GLU A 263 23.50 -3.61 -13.07
N ARG A 264 22.72 -4.66 -13.35
CA ARG A 264 22.63 -5.25 -14.70
C ARG A 264 21.80 -4.44 -15.70
N ASN A 265 20.94 -3.53 -15.20
CA ASN A 265 20.03 -2.76 -16.05
C ASN A 265 20.21 -1.24 -15.82
N PRO A 266 21.20 -0.60 -16.47
CA PRO A 266 21.50 0.82 -16.24
C PRO A 266 20.35 1.77 -16.61
N GLY A 267 19.42 1.36 -17.49
CA GLY A 267 18.22 2.13 -17.85
C GLY A 267 17.06 2.04 -16.85
N VAL A 268 17.20 1.21 -15.81
CA VAL A 268 16.17 1.11 -14.77
C VAL A 268 16.38 2.19 -13.73
N GLY A 269 15.36 3.01 -13.52
CA GLY A 269 15.31 4.05 -12.49
C GLY A 269 14.70 3.57 -11.18
N LEU A 270 13.71 2.63 -11.25
CA LEU A 270 12.99 2.16 -10.08
C LEU A 270 12.48 0.73 -10.24
N ILE A 271 12.61 -0.07 -9.17
CA ILE A 271 11.96 -1.38 -9.04
C ILE A 271 11.14 -1.40 -7.75
N GLN A 272 9.82 -1.51 -7.90
CA GLN A 272 8.86 -1.65 -6.82
C GLN A 272 8.60 -3.13 -6.54
N THR A 273 8.72 -3.58 -5.31
CA THR A 273 8.23 -4.90 -4.89
C THR A 273 6.72 -4.89 -4.67
N ALA A 274 6.10 -6.06 -4.57
CA ALA A 274 4.72 -6.20 -4.11
C ALA A 274 4.72 -6.67 -2.64
N PRO A 275 4.65 -5.76 -1.64
CA PRO A 275 4.72 -6.14 -0.24
C PRO A 275 3.56 -7.04 0.17
N VAL A 276 3.83 -7.95 1.09
CA VAL A 276 2.84 -8.84 1.68
C VAL A 276 2.56 -8.41 3.12
N ILE A 277 1.28 -8.30 3.47
CA ILE A 277 0.86 -7.95 4.82
C ILE A 277 1.20 -9.07 5.81
N ILE A 278 1.78 -8.70 6.95
CA ILE A 278 2.20 -9.60 8.02
C ILE A 278 1.64 -9.19 9.38
N LYS A 279 1.78 -10.08 10.38
CA LYS A 279 1.44 -9.86 11.79
C LYS A 279 -0.03 -9.46 12.06
N ALA A 280 -0.94 -9.76 11.15
CA ALA A 280 -2.35 -9.48 11.32
C ALA A 280 -2.95 -10.32 12.47
N ARG A 281 -3.53 -9.65 13.47
CA ARG A 281 -4.15 -10.32 14.63
C ARG A 281 -5.65 -10.07 14.74
N THR A 282 -6.14 -8.88 14.40
CA THR A 282 -7.58 -8.57 14.41
C THR A 282 -8.26 -9.20 13.19
N ILE A 283 -9.58 -9.35 13.22
CA ILE A 283 -10.33 -9.87 12.05
C ILE A 283 -10.11 -8.98 10.83
N PHE A 284 -10.19 -7.65 11.00
CA PHE A 284 -10.01 -6.69 9.90
C PHE A 284 -8.63 -6.83 9.25
N ALA A 285 -7.57 -6.87 10.06
CA ALA A 285 -6.21 -7.04 9.56
C ALA A 285 -6.01 -8.41 8.88
N ARG A 286 -6.59 -9.49 9.42
CA ARG A 286 -6.52 -10.84 8.83
C ARG A 286 -7.21 -10.94 7.48
N VAL A 287 -8.36 -10.27 7.30
CA VAL A 287 -9.02 -10.17 5.99
C VAL A 287 -8.08 -9.51 4.99
N SER A 288 -7.48 -8.38 5.35
CA SER A 288 -6.51 -7.67 4.50
C SER A 288 -5.29 -8.53 4.17
N GLN A 289 -4.69 -9.18 5.17
CA GLN A 289 -3.55 -10.09 4.97
C GLN A 289 -3.90 -11.27 4.06
N TYR A 290 -5.05 -11.90 4.27
CA TYR A 290 -5.51 -13.02 3.46
C TYR A 290 -5.73 -12.60 2.00
N SER A 291 -6.39 -11.46 1.78
CA SER A 291 -6.64 -10.88 0.47
C SER A 291 -5.36 -10.62 -0.32
N VAL A 292 -4.41 -9.89 0.29
CA VAL A 292 -3.12 -9.59 -0.35
C VAL A 292 -2.34 -10.86 -0.63
N ARG A 293 -2.32 -11.82 0.29
CA ARG A 293 -1.59 -13.07 0.12
C ARG A 293 -2.20 -14.01 -0.91
N LEU A 294 -3.54 -14.05 -1.01
CA LEU A 294 -4.24 -14.95 -1.93
C LEU A 294 -4.23 -14.41 -3.36
N TYR A 295 -4.76 -13.20 -3.58
CA TYR A 295 -4.97 -12.67 -4.93
C TYR A 295 -4.23 -11.35 -5.23
N GLY A 296 -3.69 -10.66 -4.23
CA GLY A 296 -2.90 -9.45 -4.44
C GLY A 296 -1.68 -9.67 -5.35
N ARG A 297 -1.02 -10.82 -5.23
CA ARG A 297 0.10 -11.19 -6.11
C ARG A 297 -0.33 -11.37 -7.57
N VAL A 298 -1.51 -11.94 -7.79
CA VAL A 298 -2.07 -12.10 -9.15
C VAL A 298 -2.35 -10.72 -9.76
N ALA A 299 -2.92 -9.81 -8.98
CA ALA A 299 -3.14 -8.43 -9.41
C ALA A 299 -1.82 -7.69 -9.72
N ALA A 300 -0.82 -7.82 -8.85
CA ALA A 300 0.50 -7.22 -9.06
C ALA A 300 1.22 -7.79 -10.29
N ALA A 301 1.14 -9.11 -10.51
CA ALA A 301 1.71 -9.76 -11.69
C ALA A 301 1.03 -9.30 -12.99
N GLY A 302 -0.30 -9.13 -12.96
CA GLY A 302 -1.06 -8.58 -14.08
C GLY A 302 -0.63 -7.15 -14.39
N LEU A 303 -0.58 -6.29 -13.38
CA LEU A 303 -0.12 -4.91 -13.50
C LEU A 303 1.28 -4.88 -14.11
N ALA A 304 2.24 -5.61 -13.54
CA ALA A 304 3.61 -5.69 -14.04
C ALA A 304 3.67 -6.14 -15.51
N TYR A 305 2.83 -7.11 -15.89
CA TYR A 305 2.84 -7.69 -17.24
C TYR A 305 2.42 -6.71 -18.33
N TRP A 306 1.36 -5.93 -18.12
CA TRP A 306 0.90 -5.00 -19.16
C TRP A 306 1.52 -3.59 -19.06
N THR A 307 2.03 -3.19 -17.88
CA THR A 307 2.74 -1.92 -17.75
C THR A 307 4.18 -2.01 -18.27
N GLY A 308 4.85 -3.14 -18.06
CA GLY A 308 6.25 -3.32 -18.42
C GLY A 308 7.15 -2.31 -17.69
N SER A 309 7.95 -1.56 -18.46
CA SER A 309 8.84 -0.51 -17.93
C SER A 309 8.13 0.81 -17.59
N GLU A 310 6.81 0.88 -17.73
CA GLU A 310 6.02 2.08 -17.43
C GLU A 310 5.06 1.85 -16.26
N SER A 311 5.55 1.20 -15.19
CA SER A 311 4.77 0.89 -14.01
C SER A 311 4.74 2.05 -13.01
N SER A 312 4.24 1.82 -11.80
CA SER A 312 4.06 2.81 -10.75
C SER A 312 4.99 2.57 -9.57
N TYR A 313 5.12 3.57 -8.71
CA TYR A 313 5.78 3.51 -7.42
C TYR A 313 4.72 3.61 -6.32
N TRP A 314 4.88 2.86 -5.23
CA TRP A 314 3.93 2.79 -4.10
C TRP A 314 4.47 3.41 -2.81
N GLY A 315 5.59 4.11 -2.92
CA GLY A 315 6.13 4.93 -1.85
C GLY A 315 7.09 4.23 -0.88
N HIS A 316 7.15 2.90 -0.85
CA HIS A 316 8.04 2.14 0.03
C HIS A 316 8.38 0.75 -0.54
N ASN A 317 9.35 0.07 0.09
CA ASN A 317 9.85 -1.24 -0.32
C ASN A 317 10.26 -1.28 -1.80
N ALA A 318 10.90 -0.24 -2.26
CA ALA A 318 11.36 -0.05 -3.63
C ALA A 318 12.82 0.39 -3.65
N ILE A 319 13.57 -0.09 -4.65
CA ILE A 319 14.91 0.42 -4.96
C ILE A 319 14.81 1.46 -6.06
N ILE A 320 15.54 2.53 -5.89
CA ILE A 320 15.53 3.70 -6.78
C ILE A 320 16.97 4.08 -7.09
N ARG A 321 17.27 4.31 -8.36
CA ARG A 321 18.55 4.87 -8.77
C ARG A 321 18.63 6.33 -8.33
N THR A 322 19.57 6.65 -7.43
CA THR A 322 19.63 7.95 -6.76
C THR A 322 19.77 9.09 -7.75
N ARG A 323 20.66 8.95 -8.76
CA ARG A 323 20.84 9.98 -9.81
C ARG A 323 19.58 10.22 -10.65
N ALA A 324 18.82 9.15 -10.94
CA ALA A 324 17.57 9.28 -11.70
C ALA A 324 16.49 10.01 -10.89
N PHE A 325 16.39 9.69 -9.61
CA PHE A 325 15.46 10.37 -8.69
C PHE A 325 15.81 11.85 -8.54
N ALA A 326 17.08 12.13 -8.31
CA ALA A 326 17.58 13.50 -8.18
C ALA A 326 17.30 14.34 -9.45
N ALA A 327 17.55 13.77 -10.63
CA ALA A 327 17.39 14.49 -11.89
C ALA A 327 15.92 14.82 -12.22
N CYS A 328 14.96 13.99 -11.83
CA CYS A 328 13.59 14.11 -12.34
C CYS A 328 12.47 14.11 -11.27
N CYS A 329 12.74 13.85 -10.01
CA CYS A 329 11.70 13.74 -8.97
C CYS A 329 11.61 14.95 -8.02
N GLY A 330 12.21 16.09 -8.36
CA GLY A 330 11.98 17.35 -7.64
C GLY A 330 10.55 17.82 -7.86
N LEU A 331 9.69 17.66 -6.84
CA LEU A 331 8.27 17.92 -6.96
C LEU A 331 7.96 19.43 -6.93
N PRO A 332 7.10 19.93 -7.84
CA PRO A 332 6.59 21.29 -7.76
C PRO A 332 5.43 21.40 -6.77
N HIS A 333 5.18 22.61 -6.30
CA HIS A 333 3.92 22.92 -5.63
C HIS A 333 2.81 23.09 -6.67
N LEU A 334 1.66 22.46 -6.42
CA LEU A 334 0.48 22.62 -7.27
C LEU A 334 -0.15 24.00 -7.05
N PRO A 335 -0.58 24.69 -8.13
CA PRO A 335 -1.26 25.96 -8.01
C PRO A 335 -2.65 25.79 -7.39
N GLY A 336 -3.20 26.86 -6.82
CA GLY A 336 -4.54 26.88 -6.24
C GLY A 336 -4.55 26.65 -4.73
N ARG A 337 -5.79 26.56 -4.19
CA ARG A 337 -6.02 26.37 -2.76
C ARG A 337 -6.07 24.89 -2.38
N LYS A 338 -5.70 24.58 -1.15
CA LYS A 338 -5.95 23.25 -0.57
C LYS A 338 -7.45 22.92 -0.67
N PRO A 339 -7.82 21.65 -0.86
CA PRO A 339 -6.97 20.44 -0.81
C PRO A 339 -6.31 20.04 -2.13
N PHE A 340 -6.63 20.72 -3.24
CA PHE A 340 -6.09 20.40 -4.58
C PHE A 340 -4.74 21.04 -4.86
N GLY A 341 -4.49 22.24 -4.33
CA GLY A 341 -3.20 22.95 -4.43
C GLY A 341 -2.24 22.64 -3.28
N GLY A 342 -1.02 23.16 -3.37
CA GLY A 342 0.04 22.96 -2.38
C GLY A 342 0.96 21.79 -2.70
N HIS A 343 1.56 21.14 -1.70
CA HIS A 343 2.43 19.99 -1.90
C HIS A 343 1.65 18.75 -2.38
N ILE A 344 2.30 17.93 -3.20
CA ILE A 344 1.73 16.69 -3.75
C ILE A 344 1.74 15.62 -2.65
N MET A 345 0.57 15.13 -2.26
CA MET A 345 0.43 14.19 -1.14
C MET A 345 0.74 12.73 -1.52
N SER A 346 0.21 12.24 -2.65
CA SER A 346 0.57 10.94 -3.24
C SER A 346 1.71 11.15 -4.22
N HIS A 347 2.86 11.53 -3.67
CA HIS A 347 4.04 11.92 -4.42
C HIS A 347 4.66 10.78 -5.23
N ASP A 348 4.57 9.56 -4.73
CA ASP A 348 5.14 8.33 -5.23
C ASP A 348 4.72 8.02 -6.68
N VAL A 349 3.41 8.03 -6.95
CA VAL A 349 2.88 7.80 -8.31
C VAL A 349 3.35 8.91 -9.27
N VAL A 350 3.46 10.14 -8.77
CA VAL A 350 3.92 11.30 -9.57
C VAL A 350 5.41 11.19 -9.86
N GLU A 351 6.22 10.81 -8.87
CA GLU A 351 7.66 10.56 -9.03
C GLU A 351 7.92 9.49 -10.10
N ALA A 352 7.16 8.37 -10.08
CA ALA A 352 7.23 7.35 -11.12
C ALA A 352 6.87 7.93 -12.52
N ALA A 353 5.82 8.75 -12.60
CA ALA A 353 5.42 9.39 -13.85
C ALA A 353 6.49 10.37 -14.38
N LEU A 354 7.15 11.12 -13.50
CA LEU A 354 8.24 12.03 -13.84
C LEU A 354 9.51 11.27 -14.27
N MET A 355 9.87 10.17 -13.60
CA MET A 355 10.94 9.28 -14.04
C MET A 355 10.67 8.72 -15.44
N ARG A 356 9.45 8.28 -15.71
CA ARG A 356 9.03 7.83 -17.04
C ARG A 356 9.11 8.94 -18.09
N ARG A 357 8.71 10.16 -17.73
CA ARG A 357 8.83 11.35 -18.58
C ARG A 357 10.29 11.62 -19.00
N ALA A 358 11.23 11.38 -18.08
CA ALA A 358 12.67 11.51 -18.34
C ALA A 358 13.28 10.27 -19.02
N GLY A 359 12.47 9.25 -19.39
CA GLY A 359 12.94 8.05 -20.10
C GLY A 359 13.32 6.87 -19.19
N TRP A 360 13.49 7.04 -17.89
CA TRP A 360 13.87 5.97 -16.98
C TRP A 360 12.79 4.89 -16.90
N ALA A 361 13.20 3.62 -16.87
CA ALA A 361 12.28 2.51 -16.69
C ALA A 361 11.84 2.40 -15.22
N VAL A 362 10.54 2.21 -15.02
CA VAL A 362 9.92 1.95 -13.70
C VAL A 362 9.21 0.61 -13.76
N HIS A 363 9.62 -0.34 -12.93
CA HIS A 363 9.07 -1.68 -12.90
C HIS A 363 8.39 -2.01 -11.57
N VAL A 364 7.31 -2.79 -11.63
CA VAL A 364 6.75 -3.51 -10.49
C VAL A 364 7.14 -4.98 -10.62
N SER A 365 7.54 -5.62 -9.53
CA SER A 365 7.87 -7.03 -9.50
C SER A 365 6.99 -7.79 -8.51
N ALA A 366 6.22 -8.76 -9.01
CA ALA A 366 5.50 -9.74 -8.20
C ALA A 366 6.34 -11.01 -7.94
N ALA A 367 7.55 -11.09 -8.52
CA ALA A 367 8.44 -12.23 -8.41
C ALA A 367 9.41 -12.17 -7.22
N LEU A 368 9.50 -11.03 -6.56
CA LEU A 368 10.34 -10.82 -5.40
C LEU A 368 9.54 -11.11 -4.12
N ASP A 369 9.77 -12.27 -3.54
CA ASP A 369 9.33 -12.57 -2.18
C ASP A 369 10.23 -11.83 -1.16
N GLY A 370 9.85 -11.84 0.12
CA GLY A 370 10.67 -11.24 1.18
C GLY A 370 10.53 -9.72 1.30
N SER A 371 9.42 -9.17 0.88
CA SER A 371 9.01 -7.78 1.11
C SER A 371 7.71 -7.77 1.89
N TRP A 372 7.70 -7.12 3.06
CA TRP A 372 6.58 -7.17 3.99
C TRP A 372 6.23 -5.78 4.54
N GLU A 373 4.95 -5.64 4.90
CA GLU A 373 4.39 -4.47 5.57
C GLU A 373 3.35 -4.88 6.61
N GLU A 374 2.97 -3.97 7.50
CA GLU A 374 1.87 -4.17 8.43
C GLU A 374 0.64 -3.37 7.97
N THR A 375 -0.55 -3.80 8.37
CA THR A 375 -1.81 -3.13 8.02
C THR A 375 -2.45 -2.52 9.27
N PRO A 376 -3.28 -1.46 9.13
CA PRO A 376 -4.06 -0.95 10.25
C PRO A 376 -4.88 -2.05 10.92
N PRO A 377 -4.94 -2.07 12.27
CA PRO A 377 -5.63 -3.12 13.02
C PRO A 377 -7.16 -2.97 13.00
N SER A 378 -7.68 -1.79 12.67
CA SER A 378 -9.11 -1.49 12.72
C SER A 378 -9.62 -0.75 11.48
N ILE A 379 -10.94 -0.84 11.24
CA ILE A 379 -11.63 -0.09 10.18
C ILE A 379 -11.41 1.43 10.35
N THR A 380 -11.41 1.93 11.59
CA THR A 380 -11.24 3.36 11.86
C THR A 380 -9.85 3.87 11.50
N ASP A 381 -8.82 3.10 11.79
CA ASP A 381 -7.44 3.45 11.43
C ASP A 381 -7.22 3.35 9.92
N PHE A 382 -7.82 2.34 9.28
CA PHE A 382 -7.83 2.20 7.84
C PHE A 382 -8.49 3.40 7.16
N ILE A 383 -9.70 3.81 7.59
CA ILE A 383 -10.41 4.98 7.04
C ILE A 383 -9.56 6.25 7.17
N ARG A 384 -8.86 6.46 8.30
CA ARG A 384 -7.98 7.63 8.47
C ARG A 384 -6.82 7.63 7.48
N ARG A 385 -6.18 6.45 7.27
CA ARG A 385 -5.11 6.28 6.28
C ARG A 385 -5.63 6.50 4.87
N ASP A 386 -6.73 5.86 4.54
CA ASP A 386 -7.32 5.84 3.20
C ASP A 386 -7.81 7.23 2.77
N HIS A 387 -8.35 8.03 3.72
CA HIS A 387 -8.76 9.41 3.48
C HIS A 387 -7.60 10.29 2.97
N ARG A 388 -6.39 10.12 3.53
CA ARG A 388 -5.20 10.87 3.05
C ARG A 388 -4.81 10.45 1.63
N TRP A 389 -4.85 9.16 1.35
CA TRP A 389 -4.56 8.64 0.01
C TRP A 389 -5.60 9.09 -1.00
N PHE A 390 -6.86 9.17 -0.59
CA PHE A 390 -7.93 9.71 -1.43
C PHE A 390 -7.64 11.16 -1.82
N GLN A 391 -7.31 12.02 -0.85
CA GLN A 391 -6.96 13.42 -1.14
C GLN A 391 -5.79 13.52 -2.11
N GLY A 392 -4.71 12.76 -1.88
CA GLY A 392 -3.55 12.73 -2.77
C GLY A 392 -3.89 12.24 -4.18
N ASN A 393 -4.73 11.20 -4.30
CA ASN A 393 -5.16 10.70 -5.61
C ASN A 393 -6.07 11.69 -6.35
N LEU A 394 -6.93 12.46 -5.65
CA LEU A 394 -7.72 13.52 -6.30
C LEU A 394 -6.85 14.67 -6.83
N GLN A 395 -5.71 14.98 -6.19
CA GLN A 395 -4.74 15.93 -6.75
C GLN A 395 -4.21 15.50 -8.12
N HIS A 396 -4.17 14.20 -8.40
CA HIS A 396 -3.74 13.66 -9.69
C HIS A 396 -4.58 14.15 -10.86
N LEU A 397 -5.87 14.52 -10.65
CA LEU A 397 -6.70 15.12 -11.71
C LEU A 397 -6.08 16.40 -12.29
N GLY A 398 -5.41 17.19 -11.46
CA GLY A 398 -4.65 18.38 -11.90
C GLY A 398 -3.33 18.04 -12.61
N LEU A 399 -2.85 16.81 -12.47
CA LEU A 399 -1.56 16.35 -13.02
C LEU A 399 -1.68 15.57 -14.32
N ILE A 400 -2.84 14.95 -14.59
CA ILE A 400 -3.08 14.16 -15.81
C ILE A 400 -2.78 14.97 -17.09
N GLY A 401 -3.04 16.29 -17.06
CA GLY A 401 -2.76 17.21 -18.16
C GLY A 401 -1.31 17.66 -18.32
N ALA A 402 -0.41 17.30 -17.40
CA ALA A 402 0.99 17.75 -17.44
C ALA A 402 1.69 17.32 -18.74
N LYS A 403 2.50 18.23 -19.30
CA LYS A 403 3.18 17.99 -20.57
C LYS A 403 4.29 16.94 -20.44
N GLY A 404 4.44 16.13 -21.47
CA GLY A 404 5.45 15.08 -21.54
C GLY A 404 5.13 13.79 -20.79
N LEU A 405 4.06 13.71 -20.00
CA LEU A 405 3.66 12.45 -19.36
C LEU A 405 3.25 11.42 -20.43
N SER A 406 3.70 10.18 -20.25
CA SER A 406 3.31 9.07 -21.12
C SER A 406 1.81 8.76 -20.98
N PRO A 407 1.14 8.23 -22.03
CA PRO A 407 -0.25 7.79 -21.94
C PRO A 407 -0.47 6.79 -20.79
N MET A 408 0.53 5.95 -20.51
CA MET A 408 0.48 4.95 -19.44
C MET A 408 0.52 5.59 -18.05
N SER A 409 1.38 6.60 -17.86
CA SER A 409 1.39 7.37 -16.60
C SER A 409 0.06 8.09 -16.36
N ARG A 410 -0.53 8.68 -17.40
CA ARG A 410 -1.87 9.31 -17.32
C ARG A 410 -2.96 8.31 -16.95
N LEU A 411 -2.93 7.11 -17.55
CA LEU A 411 -3.86 6.03 -17.23
C LEU A 411 -3.72 5.61 -15.75
N GLN A 412 -2.50 5.45 -15.24
CA GLN A 412 -2.28 5.06 -13.84
C GLN A 412 -2.74 6.14 -12.85
N LEU A 413 -2.50 7.42 -13.14
CA LEU A 413 -3.05 8.54 -12.36
C LEU A 413 -4.59 8.52 -12.36
N ALA A 414 -5.22 8.28 -13.52
CA ALA A 414 -6.68 8.16 -13.64
C ALA A 414 -7.22 6.94 -12.88
N MET A 415 -6.54 5.79 -12.96
CA MET A 415 -6.91 4.58 -12.23
C MET A 415 -6.83 4.80 -10.70
N GLY A 416 -5.82 5.52 -10.21
CA GLY A 416 -5.71 5.93 -8.81
C GLY A 416 -6.89 6.79 -8.37
N CYS A 417 -7.28 7.78 -9.16
CA CYS A 417 -8.49 8.58 -8.90
C CYS A 417 -9.75 7.71 -8.89
N MET A 418 -9.92 6.84 -9.89
CA MET A 418 -11.10 6.01 -10.05
C MET A 418 -11.24 4.97 -8.93
N ALA A 419 -10.14 4.45 -8.37
CA ALA A 419 -10.16 3.54 -7.24
C ALA A 419 -10.91 4.12 -6.04
N TYR A 420 -10.80 5.43 -5.80
CA TYR A 420 -11.49 6.13 -4.73
C TYR A 420 -12.87 6.66 -5.15
N LEU A 421 -12.99 7.21 -6.36
CA LEU A 421 -14.26 7.72 -6.90
C LEU A 421 -15.31 6.61 -7.09
N SER A 422 -14.89 5.36 -7.20
CA SER A 422 -15.81 4.21 -7.27
C SER A 422 -16.79 4.15 -6.08
N SER A 423 -16.37 4.56 -4.87
CA SER A 423 -17.22 4.56 -3.69
C SER A 423 -18.38 5.57 -3.76
N PRO A 424 -18.15 6.88 -4.00
CA PRO A 424 -19.26 7.82 -4.17
C PRO A 424 -20.11 7.53 -5.42
N LEU A 425 -19.53 7.02 -6.51
CA LEU A 425 -20.28 6.58 -7.67
C LEU A 425 -21.16 5.37 -7.35
N TRP A 426 -20.68 4.41 -6.57
CA TRP A 426 -21.50 3.28 -6.13
C TRP A 426 -22.64 3.72 -5.23
N LEU A 427 -22.40 4.62 -4.26
CA LEU A 427 -23.48 5.17 -3.45
C LEU A 427 -24.50 5.92 -4.31
N ALA A 428 -24.05 6.72 -5.27
CA ALA A 428 -24.94 7.41 -6.21
C ALA A 428 -25.76 6.42 -7.04
N SER A 429 -25.16 5.32 -7.52
CA SER A 429 -25.89 4.28 -8.27
C SER A 429 -26.98 3.61 -7.43
N LEU A 430 -26.71 3.38 -6.12
CA LEU A 430 -27.73 2.81 -5.21
C LEU A 430 -28.89 3.79 -4.98
N ILE A 431 -28.58 5.08 -4.79
CA ILE A 431 -29.61 6.11 -4.60
C ILE A 431 -30.47 6.28 -5.86
N VAL A 432 -29.83 6.41 -7.04
CA VAL A 432 -30.53 6.54 -8.33
C VAL A 432 -31.35 5.27 -8.63
N GLY A 433 -30.78 4.08 -8.39
CA GLY A 433 -31.48 2.81 -8.56
C GLY A 433 -32.70 2.69 -7.65
N LEU A 434 -32.56 3.10 -6.38
CA LEU A 434 -33.68 3.10 -5.44
C LEU A 434 -34.77 4.10 -5.86
N PHE A 435 -34.35 5.30 -6.31
CA PHE A 435 -35.29 6.30 -6.86
C PHE A 435 -36.08 5.74 -8.05
N ILE A 436 -35.39 5.13 -9.02
CA ILE A 436 -36.05 4.49 -10.18
C ILE A 436 -37.08 3.45 -9.71
N GLN A 437 -36.71 2.59 -8.74
CA GLN A 437 -37.61 1.56 -8.23
C GLN A 437 -38.81 2.11 -7.45
N MET A 438 -38.67 3.26 -6.81
CA MET A 438 -39.78 3.91 -6.10
C MET A 438 -40.82 4.51 -7.05
N PHE A 439 -40.41 5.10 -8.15
CA PHE A 439 -41.28 5.80 -9.08
C PHE A 439 -41.66 5.00 -10.32
N TYR A 440 -40.83 4.01 -10.70
CA TYR A 440 -41.04 3.13 -11.85
C TYR A 440 -40.89 1.65 -11.42
N PRO A 441 -41.83 1.14 -10.60
CA PRO A 441 -41.67 -0.17 -9.99
C PRO A 441 -41.67 -1.29 -11.03
N VAL A 442 -40.66 -2.15 -10.92
CA VAL A 442 -40.63 -3.44 -11.57
C VAL A 442 -41.28 -4.45 -10.63
N ASP A 443 -42.20 -5.29 -11.15
CA ASP A 443 -42.80 -6.35 -10.36
C ASP A 443 -41.77 -7.46 -10.07
N TRP A 444 -41.25 -7.48 -8.85
CA TRP A 444 -40.26 -8.45 -8.39
C TRP A 444 -40.90 -9.77 -7.94
N THR A 445 -42.21 -9.86 -7.84
CA THR A 445 -42.89 -11.12 -7.48
C THR A 445 -42.73 -12.19 -8.57
N SER A 446 -42.50 -11.74 -9.80
CA SER A 446 -42.17 -12.60 -10.95
C SER A 446 -40.73 -13.14 -10.94
N PHE A 447 -39.91 -12.82 -9.93
CA PHE A 447 -38.51 -13.26 -9.81
C PHE A 447 -38.35 -14.80 -9.82
N PHE A 448 -39.34 -15.53 -9.33
CA PHE A 448 -39.32 -17.00 -9.33
C PHE A 448 -39.53 -17.63 -10.71
N TYR A 449 -39.93 -16.86 -11.72
CA TYR A 449 -40.01 -17.33 -13.09
C TYR A 449 -38.67 -17.10 -13.81
N ILE A 450 -37.72 -18.02 -13.64
CA ILE A 450 -36.38 -18.02 -14.27
C ILE A 450 -36.41 -17.84 -15.80
N LEU A 451 -37.57 -18.04 -16.43
CA LEU A 451 -37.80 -17.92 -17.87
C LEU A 451 -38.53 -16.63 -18.29
N ASN A 452 -38.74 -15.67 -17.39
CA ASN A 452 -39.35 -14.40 -17.77
C ASN A 452 -38.37 -13.52 -18.57
N PRO A 453 -38.66 -13.16 -19.84
CA PRO A 453 -37.77 -12.36 -20.68
C PRO A 453 -37.41 -11.00 -20.10
N GLN A 454 -38.16 -10.48 -19.13
CA GLN A 454 -37.86 -9.21 -18.47
C GLN A 454 -36.79 -9.34 -17.36
N PHE A 455 -36.67 -10.51 -16.74
CA PHE A 455 -35.74 -10.77 -15.63
C PHE A 455 -34.40 -11.35 -16.07
N THR A 456 -34.41 -12.20 -17.09
CA THR A 456 -33.19 -12.84 -17.61
C THR A 456 -32.06 -11.87 -17.86
N PRO A 457 -32.30 -10.68 -18.47
CA PRO A 457 -31.25 -9.68 -18.69
C PRO A 457 -30.66 -9.10 -17.39
N PHE A 458 -31.52 -8.73 -16.42
CA PHE A 458 -31.03 -8.17 -15.14
C PHE A 458 -30.20 -9.19 -14.35
N MET A 459 -30.67 -10.44 -14.30
CA MET A 459 -29.94 -11.54 -13.67
C MET A 459 -28.57 -11.75 -14.33
N LEU A 460 -28.51 -11.68 -15.66
CA LEU A 460 -27.25 -11.81 -16.40
C LEU A 460 -26.28 -10.68 -16.09
N ALA A 461 -26.73 -9.42 -16.04
CA ALA A 461 -25.88 -8.28 -15.69
C ALA A 461 -25.38 -8.37 -14.25
N SER A 462 -26.26 -8.75 -13.32
CA SER A 462 -25.91 -8.94 -11.90
C SER A 462 -24.93 -10.09 -11.72
N PHE A 463 -25.15 -11.21 -12.40
CA PHE A 463 -24.26 -12.36 -12.38
C PHE A 463 -22.88 -11.99 -12.96
N LEU A 464 -22.83 -11.34 -14.12
CA LEU A 464 -21.58 -10.94 -14.74
C LEU A 464 -20.82 -9.93 -13.86
N SER A 465 -21.50 -8.94 -13.29
CA SER A 465 -20.90 -8.01 -12.33
C SER A 465 -20.34 -8.75 -11.10
N GLY A 466 -21.06 -9.73 -10.58
CA GLY A 466 -20.61 -10.59 -9.48
C GLY A 466 -19.36 -11.40 -9.86
N VAL A 467 -19.34 -11.99 -11.06
CA VAL A 467 -18.16 -12.71 -11.58
C VAL A 467 -16.95 -11.78 -11.70
N LEU A 468 -17.13 -10.57 -12.21
CA LEU A 468 -16.04 -9.61 -12.35
C LEU A 468 -15.50 -9.14 -10.99
N LEU A 469 -16.34 -8.97 -9.98
CA LEU A 469 -15.96 -8.55 -8.63
C LEU A 469 -15.30 -9.67 -7.82
N ILE A 470 -15.84 -10.88 -7.89
CA ILE A 470 -15.40 -11.99 -7.04
C ILE A 470 -14.34 -12.85 -7.74
N GLY A 471 -14.32 -12.84 -9.08
CA GLY A 471 -13.44 -13.65 -9.91
C GLY A 471 -11.95 -13.55 -9.55
N PRO A 472 -11.38 -12.36 -9.28
CA PRO A 472 -9.98 -12.25 -8.86
C PRO A 472 -9.63 -13.09 -7.62
N LYS A 473 -10.56 -13.29 -6.69
CA LYS A 473 -10.40 -14.16 -5.52
C LYS A 473 -10.25 -15.62 -5.91
N PHE A 474 -11.07 -16.08 -6.86
CA PHE A 474 -10.97 -17.43 -7.43
C PHE A 474 -9.71 -17.61 -8.27
N MET A 475 -9.24 -16.57 -8.98
CA MET A 475 -7.95 -16.61 -9.67
C MET A 475 -6.80 -16.87 -8.71
N GLY A 476 -6.77 -16.18 -7.56
CA GLY A 476 -5.79 -16.42 -6.50
C GLY A 476 -5.86 -17.83 -5.94
N ALA A 477 -7.06 -18.33 -5.67
CA ALA A 477 -7.26 -19.71 -5.20
C ALA A 477 -6.80 -20.75 -6.25
N ALA A 478 -7.15 -20.56 -7.51
CA ALA A 478 -6.71 -21.44 -8.59
C ALA A 478 -5.17 -21.52 -8.68
N LEU A 479 -4.49 -20.38 -8.54
CA LEU A 479 -3.03 -20.33 -8.49
C LEU A 479 -2.48 -21.14 -7.31
N VAL A 480 -3.00 -20.94 -6.10
CA VAL A 480 -2.54 -21.68 -4.90
C VAL A 480 -2.83 -23.18 -5.03
N LEU A 481 -3.99 -23.56 -5.57
CA LEU A 481 -4.37 -24.95 -5.80
C LEU A 481 -3.45 -25.64 -6.83
N SER A 482 -2.88 -24.89 -7.78
CA SER A 482 -1.93 -25.41 -8.78
C SER A 482 -0.51 -25.61 -8.22
N ARG A 483 -0.19 -25.09 -7.02
CA ARG A 483 1.14 -25.11 -6.38
C ARG A 483 1.12 -25.95 -5.09
N PRO A 484 1.48 -27.24 -5.10
CA PRO A 484 1.33 -28.13 -3.95
C PRO A 484 2.04 -27.67 -2.66
N ALA A 485 3.20 -27.04 -2.78
CA ALA A 485 3.94 -26.52 -1.63
C ALA A 485 3.17 -25.35 -0.98
N GLU A 486 2.66 -24.44 -1.79
CA GLU A 486 1.90 -23.28 -1.33
C GLU A 486 0.55 -23.70 -0.76
N LEU A 487 -0.12 -24.67 -1.39
CA LEU A 487 -1.37 -25.25 -0.88
C LEU A 487 -1.19 -25.83 0.54
N ARG A 488 -0.08 -26.57 0.78
CA ARG A 488 0.24 -27.08 2.12
C ARG A 488 0.49 -25.96 3.11
N ALA A 489 1.20 -24.91 2.69
CA ALA A 489 1.49 -23.75 3.52
C ALA A 489 0.23 -22.98 3.93
N PHE A 490 -0.82 -22.97 3.10
CA PHE A 490 -2.14 -22.42 3.45
C PHE A 490 -2.99 -23.36 4.34
N GLY A 491 -2.52 -24.54 4.68
CA GLY A 491 -3.26 -25.54 5.46
C GLY A 491 -4.19 -26.44 4.64
N GLY A 492 -3.98 -26.51 3.30
CA GLY A 492 -4.70 -27.40 2.39
C GLY A 492 -6.01 -26.83 1.83
N ARG A 493 -6.68 -27.62 0.98
CA ARG A 493 -7.89 -27.21 0.25
C ARG A 493 -9.02 -26.73 1.15
N ARG A 494 -9.24 -27.38 2.30
CA ARG A 494 -10.30 -27.01 3.25
C ARG A 494 -10.04 -25.65 3.90
N ALA A 495 -8.78 -25.33 4.23
CA ALA A 495 -8.42 -24.06 4.80
C ALA A 495 -8.60 -22.92 3.80
N ILE A 496 -8.24 -23.12 2.52
CA ILE A 496 -8.50 -22.15 1.44
C ILE A 496 -9.99 -21.92 1.27
N ALA A 497 -10.82 -22.97 1.19
CA ALA A 497 -12.27 -22.83 1.03
C ALA A 497 -12.90 -22.05 2.21
N LYS A 498 -12.54 -22.39 3.45
CA LYS A 498 -12.97 -21.65 4.65
C LYS A 498 -12.49 -20.19 4.64
N GLY A 499 -11.22 -19.96 4.30
CA GLY A 499 -10.65 -18.63 4.24
C GLY A 499 -11.31 -17.76 3.19
N MET A 500 -11.55 -18.30 1.97
CA MET A 500 -12.26 -17.59 0.90
C MET A 500 -13.71 -17.25 1.29
N ALA A 501 -14.44 -18.21 1.83
CA ALA A 501 -15.83 -17.97 2.25
C ALA A 501 -15.91 -16.87 3.30
N ALA A 502 -15.01 -16.91 4.31
CA ALA A 502 -14.93 -15.87 5.34
C ALA A 502 -14.51 -14.52 4.76
N GLU A 503 -13.54 -14.50 3.86
CA GLU A 503 -13.03 -13.26 3.24
C GLU A 503 -14.11 -12.64 2.35
N ILE A 504 -14.82 -13.42 1.53
CA ILE A 504 -15.92 -12.91 0.68
C ILE A 504 -17.04 -12.33 1.56
N ALA A 505 -17.47 -13.06 2.60
CA ALA A 505 -18.52 -12.61 3.49
C ALA A 505 -18.13 -11.32 4.25
N LEU A 506 -16.93 -11.28 4.81
CA LEU A 506 -16.44 -10.11 5.55
C LEU A 506 -16.22 -8.92 4.62
N SER A 507 -15.68 -9.12 3.42
CA SER A 507 -15.55 -8.07 2.41
C SER A 507 -16.90 -7.50 2.00
N ALA A 508 -17.92 -8.33 1.81
CA ALA A 508 -19.29 -7.89 1.50
C ALA A 508 -19.89 -7.05 2.64
N ILE A 509 -19.66 -7.43 3.90
CA ILE A 509 -20.09 -6.69 5.09
C ILE A 509 -19.33 -5.34 5.22
N LEU A 510 -18.03 -5.32 4.94
CA LEU A 510 -17.21 -4.13 5.09
C LEU A 510 -17.40 -3.12 3.95
N ALA A 511 -17.75 -3.57 2.75
CA ALA A 511 -17.83 -2.74 1.56
C ALA A 511 -18.82 -1.55 1.70
N PRO A 512 -20.07 -1.70 2.19
CA PRO A 512 -20.97 -0.57 2.39
C PRO A 512 -20.46 0.43 3.44
N ILE A 513 -19.78 -0.04 4.49
CA ILE A 513 -19.21 0.80 5.54
C ILE A 513 -18.10 1.69 4.95
N LEU A 514 -17.22 1.10 4.14
CA LEU A 514 -16.14 1.83 3.47
C LEU A 514 -16.67 2.75 2.36
N MET A 515 -17.71 2.33 1.63
CA MET A 515 -18.39 3.16 0.63
C MET A 515 -18.84 4.50 1.23
N VAL A 516 -19.56 4.46 2.35
CA VAL A 516 -20.03 5.69 3.02
C VAL A 516 -18.87 6.49 3.59
N ALA A 517 -17.83 5.83 4.15
CA ALA A 517 -16.64 6.50 4.65
C ALA A 517 -15.90 7.27 3.54
N ASN A 518 -15.66 6.63 2.39
CA ASN A 518 -15.00 7.26 1.25
C ASN A 518 -15.87 8.34 0.60
N THR A 519 -17.18 8.15 0.54
CA THR A 519 -18.09 9.22 0.05
C THR A 519 -18.05 10.44 0.96
N LYS A 520 -18.04 10.24 2.28
CA LYS A 520 -17.85 11.33 3.23
C LYS A 520 -16.50 12.03 3.02
N ALA A 521 -15.43 11.25 2.86
CA ALA A 521 -14.11 11.76 2.56
C ALA A 521 -14.10 12.61 1.27
N PHE A 522 -14.73 12.12 0.20
CA PHE A 522 -14.89 12.86 -1.05
C PHE A 522 -15.57 14.21 -0.85
N ILE A 523 -16.72 14.22 -0.15
CA ILE A 523 -17.46 15.47 0.14
C ILE A 523 -16.58 16.43 0.93
N GLN A 524 -15.88 15.97 1.97
CA GLN A 524 -15.00 16.80 2.78
C GLN A 524 -13.86 17.40 1.94
N ILE A 525 -13.20 16.60 1.10
CA ILE A 525 -12.10 17.06 0.24
C ILE A 525 -12.62 18.11 -0.75
N VAL A 526 -13.73 17.84 -1.46
CA VAL A 526 -14.29 18.79 -2.44
C VAL A 526 -14.79 20.09 -1.77
N SER A 527 -15.25 19.98 -0.51
CA SER A 527 -15.64 21.17 0.30
C SER A 527 -14.45 21.94 0.89
N GLY A 528 -13.22 21.59 0.53
CA GLY A 528 -12.03 22.34 0.93
C GLY A 528 -11.42 21.96 2.29
N HIS A 529 -11.86 20.84 2.90
CA HIS A 529 -11.31 20.39 4.18
C HIS A 529 -10.07 19.52 3.96
N ASP A 530 -8.93 19.97 4.49
CA ASP A 530 -7.67 19.18 4.52
C ASP A 530 -7.73 18.13 5.64
N THR A 531 -7.28 16.92 5.35
CA THR A 531 -7.32 15.80 6.29
C THR A 531 -6.29 15.86 7.41
N GLY A 532 -5.25 16.69 7.26
CA GLY A 532 -4.12 16.72 8.17
C GLY A 532 -3.29 15.41 8.16
N TRP A 533 -2.27 15.35 9.01
CA TRP A 533 -1.43 14.17 9.18
C TRP A 533 -1.48 13.71 10.64
N THR A 534 -2.05 12.52 10.87
CA THR A 534 -2.04 11.87 12.18
C THR A 534 -1.22 10.59 12.11
N THR A 535 -0.45 10.30 13.17
CA THR A 535 0.32 9.07 13.30
C THR A 535 -0.60 7.84 13.27
N GLN A 536 -0.20 6.78 12.59
CA GLN A 536 -0.95 5.54 12.56
C GLN A 536 -0.75 4.74 13.85
N GLN A 537 -1.84 4.29 14.46
CA GLN A 537 -1.79 3.26 15.48
C GLN A 537 -1.73 1.89 14.80
N ARG A 538 -0.71 1.08 15.15
CA ARG A 538 -0.51 -0.26 14.58
C ARG A 538 -0.80 -1.38 15.57
N GLU A 539 -0.71 -1.08 16.86
CA GLU A 539 -1.01 -2.00 17.95
C GLU A 539 -2.22 -1.50 18.74
N ALA A 540 -3.42 -1.91 18.32
CA ALA A 540 -4.64 -1.66 19.07
C ALA A 540 -5.39 -2.98 19.26
N ASP A 541 -5.80 -3.26 20.49
CA ASP A 541 -6.69 -4.38 20.83
C ASP A 541 -8.08 -3.85 21.16
N GLY A 542 -8.88 -3.73 20.11
CA GLY A 542 -10.27 -3.32 20.23
C GLY A 542 -10.49 -1.80 20.22
N LEU A 543 -11.74 -1.44 20.00
CA LEU A 543 -12.24 -0.07 20.05
C LEU A 543 -13.36 0.01 21.10
N ALA A 544 -13.38 1.08 21.89
CA ALA A 544 -14.46 1.32 22.84
C ALA A 544 -15.79 1.53 22.10
N TRP A 545 -16.90 1.10 22.70
CA TRP A 545 -18.23 1.23 22.08
C TRP A 545 -18.59 2.69 21.77
N SER A 546 -18.32 3.62 22.69
CA SER A 546 -18.56 5.05 22.50
C SER A 546 -17.82 5.61 21.29
N ASP A 547 -16.57 5.20 21.10
CA ASP A 547 -15.73 5.64 19.99
C ASP A 547 -16.19 5.03 18.67
N ALA A 548 -16.61 3.76 18.68
CA ALA A 548 -17.18 3.09 17.53
C ALA A 548 -18.48 3.76 17.06
N PHE A 549 -19.41 4.05 17.97
CA PHE A 549 -20.64 4.76 17.64
C PHE A 549 -20.37 6.17 17.09
N ARG A 550 -19.45 6.91 17.70
CA ARG A 550 -19.03 8.23 17.23
C ARG A 550 -18.39 8.16 15.84
N ALA A 551 -17.53 7.20 15.61
CA ALA A 551 -16.82 7.03 14.33
C ALA A 551 -17.76 6.59 13.20
N MET A 552 -18.69 5.68 13.48
CA MET A 552 -19.59 5.06 12.49
C MET A 552 -20.96 5.75 12.37
N ARG A 553 -21.17 6.90 13.01
CA ARG A 553 -22.47 7.60 13.01
C ARG A 553 -23.03 7.85 11.60
N TRP A 554 -22.18 8.24 10.66
CA TRP A 554 -22.62 8.55 9.29
C TRP A 554 -23.03 7.31 8.50
N GLN A 555 -22.37 6.19 8.74
CA GLN A 555 -22.75 4.90 8.18
C GLN A 555 -24.11 4.48 8.70
N MET A 556 -24.34 4.61 10.00
CA MET A 556 -25.62 4.26 10.63
C MET A 556 -26.76 5.19 10.15
N ILE A 557 -26.50 6.50 10.03
CA ILE A 557 -27.46 7.45 9.47
C ILE A 557 -27.80 7.08 8.03
N ALA A 558 -26.82 6.74 7.20
CA ALA A 558 -27.07 6.26 5.84
C ALA A 558 -27.89 4.96 5.83
N GLY A 559 -27.62 4.04 6.77
CA GLY A 559 -28.43 2.82 6.94
C GLY A 559 -29.89 3.12 7.24
N VAL A 560 -30.19 4.06 8.14
CA VAL A 560 -31.54 4.54 8.42
C VAL A 560 -32.16 5.21 7.18
N GLY A 561 -31.37 6.02 6.45
CA GLY A 561 -31.82 6.66 5.22
C GLY A 561 -32.25 5.67 4.13
N PHE A 562 -31.52 4.56 3.98
CA PHE A 562 -31.92 3.48 3.07
C PHE A 562 -33.07 2.63 3.61
N LEU A 563 -33.21 2.48 4.93
CA LEU A 563 -34.28 1.70 5.52
C LEU A 563 -35.67 2.36 5.31
N ALA A 564 -35.74 3.68 5.36
CA ALA A 564 -37.01 4.42 5.26
C ALA A 564 -37.80 4.10 3.94
N PRO A 565 -37.21 4.15 2.73
CA PRO A 565 -37.88 3.74 1.50
C PRO A 565 -38.30 2.25 1.51
N LEU A 566 -37.54 1.38 2.17
CA LEU A 566 -37.86 -0.05 2.26
C LEU A 566 -39.09 -0.35 3.14
N CYS A 567 -39.46 0.57 4.05
CA CYS A 567 -40.71 0.48 4.79
C CYS A 567 -41.91 0.71 3.88
N VAL A 568 -41.74 1.47 2.79
CA VAL A 568 -42.78 1.71 1.76
C VAL A 568 -42.78 0.60 0.70
N ARG A 569 -41.60 0.08 0.37
CA ARG A 569 -41.36 -0.96 -0.65
C ARG A 569 -40.61 -2.15 -0.03
N PRO A 570 -41.30 -2.98 0.78
CA PRO A 570 -40.67 -4.13 1.44
C PRO A 570 -40.14 -5.20 0.47
N ASP A 571 -40.69 -5.27 -0.74
CA ASP A 571 -40.20 -6.11 -1.83
C ASP A 571 -38.73 -5.87 -2.22
N LEU A 572 -38.23 -4.64 -2.02
CA LEU A 572 -36.85 -4.29 -2.26
C LEU A 572 -35.89 -4.68 -1.10
N ALA A 573 -36.43 -5.06 0.06
CA ALA A 573 -35.64 -5.32 1.27
C ALA A 573 -34.60 -6.43 1.04
N THR A 574 -34.93 -7.48 0.32
CA THR A 574 -33.98 -8.59 0.01
C THR A 574 -32.76 -8.10 -0.77
N TRP A 575 -32.95 -7.17 -1.70
CA TRP A 575 -31.88 -6.62 -2.53
C TRP A 575 -30.99 -5.62 -1.78
N PHE A 576 -31.59 -4.83 -0.89
CA PHE A 576 -30.90 -3.82 -0.13
C PHE A 576 -30.40 -4.31 1.23
N ALA A 577 -30.84 -5.46 1.74
CA ALA A 577 -30.37 -6.00 3.01
C ALA A 577 -28.85 -6.13 3.11
N PRO A 578 -28.11 -6.58 2.07
CA PRO A 578 -26.65 -6.64 2.13
C PRO A 578 -25.97 -5.27 2.29
N ILE A 579 -26.65 -4.18 1.99
CA ILE A 579 -26.18 -2.81 2.15
C ILE A 579 -26.66 -2.24 3.50
N VAL A 580 -27.94 -2.33 3.79
CA VAL A 580 -28.59 -1.70 4.93
C VAL A 580 -28.15 -2.32 6.25
N LEU A 581 -28.11 -3.65 6.34
CA LEU A 581 -27.73 -4.34 7.59
C LEU A 581 -26.30 -4.01 8.04
N PRO A 582 -25.26 -4.07 7.19
CA PRO A 582 -23.92 -3.63 7.59
C PRO A 582 -23.83 -2.16 7.99
N LEU A 583 -24.59 -1.29 7.33
CA LEU A 583 -24.62 0.14 7.66
C LEU A 583 -25.24 0.39 9.04
N LEU A 584 -26.39 -0.22 9.34
CA LEU A 584 -27.04 -0.12 10.65
C LEU A 584 -26.17 -0.72 11.76
N LEU A 585 -25.47 -1.80 11.47
CA LEU A 585 -24.61 -2.51 12.39
C LEU A 585 -23.13 -2.06 12.32
N ALA A 586 -22.83 -0.91 11.72
CA ALA A 586 -21.46 -0.47 11.48
C ALA A 586 -20.62 -0.35 12.77
N ALA A 587 -21.19 0.17 13.87
CA ALA A 587 -20.49 0.26 15.15
C ALA A 587 -20.20 -1.12 15.79
N PRO A 588 -21.18 -2.05 15.95
CA PRO A 588 -20.91 -3.42 16.41
C PRO A 588 -19.88 -4.16 15.54
N ILE A 589 -19.98 -4.05 14.22
CA ILE A 589 -19.04 -4.68 13.28
C ILE A 589 -17.62 -4.14 13.53
N THR A 590 -17.48 -2.83 13.68
CA THR A 590 -16.18 -2.18 13.94
C THR A 590 -15.58 -2.68 15.26
N VAL A 591 -16.35 -2.72 16.36
CA VAL A 591 -15.87 -3.25 17.64
C VAL A 591 -15.47 -4.72 17.53
N TRP A 592 -16.30 -5.55 16.90
CA TRP A 592 -16.02 -6.98 16.77
C TRP A 592 -14.78 -7.26 15.92
N THR A 593 -14.62 -6.56 14.79
CA THR A 593 -13.52 -6.79 13.84
C THR A 593 -12.19 -6.22 14.33
N SER A 594 -12.18 -5.29 15.28
CA SER A 594 -10.95 -4.67 15.83
C SER A 594 -10.32 -5.45 16.99
N ARG A 595 -11.01 -6.47 17.55
CA ARG A 595 -10.52 -7.23 18.70
C ARG A 595 -9.55 -8.32 18.28
N VAL A 596 -8.37 -8.35 18.89
CA VAL A 596 -7.34 -9.40 18.70
C VAL A 596 -7.89 -10.77 19.07
N ARG A 597 -8.59 -10.90 20.22
CA ARG A 597 -9.19 -12.16 20.66
C ARG A 597 -10.16 -12.75 19.63
N SER A 598 -10.91 -11.90 18.90
CA SER A 598 -11.84 -12.35 17.85
C SER A 598 -11.10 -12.91 16.65
N GLY A 599 -10.02 -12.23 16.23
CA GLY A 599 -9.19 -12.67 15.13
C GLY A 599 -8.42 -13.96 15.43
N ASP A 600 -7.85 -14.08 16.62
CA ASP A 600 -7.15 -15.30 17.06
C ASP A 600 -8.09 -16.51 17.15
N LYS A 601 -9.33 -16.32 17.66
CA LYS A 601 -10.36 -17.37 17.66
C LYS A 601 -10.74 -17.82 16.25
N LEU A 602 -10.83 -16.90 15.30
CA LEU A 602 -11.17 -17.21 13.91
C LEU A 602 -10.05 -18.03 13.26
N ALA A 603 -8.80 -17.62 13.47
CA ALA A 603 -7.61 -18.32 12.97
C ALA A 603 -7.47 -19.73 13.58
N ALA A 604 -7.72 -19.89 14.89
CA ALA A 604 -7.68 -21.20 15.55
C ALA A 604 -8.70 -22.20 14.96
N LYS A 605 -9.80 -21.70 14.36
CA LYS A 605 -10.79 -22.51 13.62
C LYS A 605 -10.40 -22.76 12.16
N GLY A 606 -9.24 -22.30 11.72
CA GLY A 606 -8.73 -22.47 10.35
C GLY A 606 -9.29 -21.49 9.33
N PHE A 607 -9.85 -20.34 9.76
CA PHE A 607 -10.30 -19.28 8.87
C PHE A 607 -9.21 -18.22 8.68
N LEU A 608 -9.10 -17.66 7.48
CA LEU A 608 -8.16 -16.59 7.13
C LEU A 608 -6.70 -16.93 7.51
N VAL A 609 -6.34 -18.19 7.40
CA VAL A 609 -4.96 -18.66 7.63
C VAL A 609 -4.13 -18.38 6.39
N THR A 610 -2.96 -17.80 6.58
CA THR A 610 -1.96 -17.58 5.52
C THR A 610 -0.70 -18.36 5.86
N PRO A 611 0.16 -18.67 4.86
CA PRO A 611 1.44 -19.30 5.11
C PRO A 611 2.23 -18.58 6.20
N ALA A 612 2.84 -19.37 7.10
CA ALA A 612 3.79 -18.84 8.06
C ALA A 612 4.93 -18.14 7.33
N GLN A 613 5.43 -17.05 7.90
CA GLN A 613 6.48 -16.26 7.28
C GLN A 613 7.81 -16.66 7.92
N ASP A 614 8.27 -17.86 7.58
CA ASP A 614 9.43 -18.52 8.20
C ASP A 614 10.77 -17.81 7.93
N GLY A 615 10.80 -16.74 7.18
CA GLY A 615 11.97 -15.87 6.99
C GLY A 615 12.08 -14.71 7.98
N VAL A 616 11.02 -14.46 8.78
CA VAL A 616 10.96 -13.39 9.80
C VAL A 616 11.04 -14.01 11.19
N SER A 617 11.89 -15.02 11.37
CA SER A 617 12.24 -15.53 12.70
C SER A 617 13.11 -14.48 13.39
N VAL A 618 12.45 -13.59 14.09
CA VAL A 618 13.10 -12.70 15.04
C VAL A 618 13.73 -13.60 16.12
N ASN A 619 15.03 -13.44 16.35
CA ASN A 619 15.61 -13.97 17.58
C ASN A 619 14.81 -13.39 18.76
N PRO A 620 14.07 -14.20 19.54
CA PRO A 620 13.23 -13.69 20.62
C PRO A 620 13.98 -12.82 21.64
N ALA A 621 15.29 -12.99 21.74
CA ALA A 621 16.15 -12.18 22.59
C ALA A 621 16.23 -10.70 22.18
N VAL A 622 15.99 -10.36 20.92
CA VAL A 622 15.97 -8.95 20.44
C VAL A 622 14.62 -8.30 20.72
N LEU A 623 13.54 -9.09 20.88
CA LEU A 623 12.20 -8.59 21.21
C LEU A 623 11.89 -8.62 22.71
N HIS A 624 12.62 -9.40 23.48
CA HIS A 624 12.49 -9.48 24.92
C HIS A 624 13.60 -8.69 25.63
N THR A 625 13.69 -7.39 25.38
CA THR A 625 14.15 -6.52 26.47
C THR A 625 13.00 -6.48 27.48
N PRO A 626 13.23 -6.88 28.76
CA PRO A 626 12.17 -6.84 29.77
C PRO A 626 11.59 -5.43 29.83
N ARG A 627 10.26 -5.34 29.99
CA ARG A 627 9.60 -4.11 30.44
C ARG A 627 10.12 -3.78 31.82
N SER A 628 11.32 -3.22 31.91
CA SER A 628 11.84 -2.64 33.14
C SER A 628 11.49 -1.16 33.12
N PRO A 629 10.76 -0.63 34.10
CA PRO A 629 10.51 0.79 34.15
C PRO A 629 11.88 1.46 34.33
N LEU A 630 12.14 2.50 33.53
CA LEU A 630 13.24 3.44 33.73
C LEU A 630 13.06 4.10 35.11
N ARG A 631 13.51 3.44 36.16
CA ARG A 631 13.86 4.11 37.40
C ARG A 631 15.23 4.71 37.25
N ALA A 632 15.29 6.00 37.50
CA ALA A 632 16.47 6.81 37.48
C ALA A 632 17.66 6.08 38.14
N VAL A 633 18.73 5.87 37.41
CA VAL A 633 20.03 5.53 37.98
C VAL A 633 20.66 6.86 38.41
N ALA A 634 20.34 7.24 39.66
CA ALA A 634 21.17 8.13 40.44
C ALA A 634 22.08 7.25 41.30
N GLY A 635 23.36 7.31 41.01
CA GLY A 635 24.47 6.94 41.89
C GLY A 635 24.52 5.52 42.45
N GLY A 636 25.42 4.66 41.92
CA GLY A 636 25.75 3.39 42.58
C GLY A 636 26.82 2.60 41.82
N VAL A 637 27.91 2.43 42.47
CA VAL A 637 29.13 1.70 42.10
C VAL A 637 28.85 0.32 41.49
N LEU A 638 29.46 0.01 40.35
CA LEU A 638 29.44 -1.31 39.72
C LEU A 638 30.26 -2.33 40.52
N ALA A 639 29.62 -3.37 40.99
CA ALA A 639 30.27 -4.60 41.44
C ALA A 639 30.54 -5.53 40.23
N PRO A 640 31.64 -6.31 40.21
CA PRO A 640 31.99 -7.14 39.07
C PRO A 640 31.07 -8.36 38.93
N VAL A 641 30.57 -8.60 37.72
CA VAL A 641 29.78 -9.79 37.37
C VAL A 641 30.72 -11.00 37.28
N ALA A 642 30.44 -12.04 38.06
CA ALA A 642 31.12 -13.34 37.99
C ALA A 642 30.79 -14.06 36.66
N ALA A 643 31.80 -14.67 36.05
CA ALA A 643 31.68 -15.50 34.86
C ALA A 643 30.80 -16.73 35.09
N PRO A 644 30.00 -17.16 34.11
CA PRO A 644 29.23 -18.39 34.23
C PRO A 644 30.13 -19.63 34.16
N ALA A 645 29.88 -20.58 35.08
CA ALA A 645 30.57 -21.86 35.16
C ALA A 645 30.32 -22.71 33.91
N MET A 646 31.40 -23.32 33.38
CA MET A 646 31.34 -24.30 32.30
C MET A 646 30.65 -25.60 32.77
N VAL A 647 29.64 -26.02 32.05
CA VAL A 647 29.04 -27.36 32.18
C VAL A 647 29.88 -28.36 31.39
N PRO A 648 30.32 -29.52 31.97
CA PRO A 648 31.12 -30.49 31.22
C PRO A 648 30.24 -31.26 30.22
N ALA A 649 30.83 -31.51 29.03
CA ALA A 649 30.24 -32.32 27.99
C ALA A 649 30.13 -33.81 28.41
N ARG A 650 28.95 -34.42 28.22
CA ARG A 650 28.77 -35.85 28.30
C ARG A 650 29.31 -36.55 27.05
N ALA A 651 30.11 -37.57 27.25
CA ALA A 651 30.60 -38.49 26.22
C ALA A 651 29.44 -39.35 25.67
N PRO A 652 29.52 -39.80 24.41
CA PRO A 652 28.55 -40.73 23.84
C PRO A 652 28.84 -42.17 24.34
N GLU A 653 27.81 -42.85 24.85
CA GLU A 653 27.81 -44.29 25.00
C GLU A 653 27.43 -45.00 23.71
N LEU A 654 28.05 -46.11 23.47
CA LEU A 654 28.04 -47.08 22.37
C LEU A 654 26.64 -47.50 21.85
#